data_79eee3cbc884bf482265f86d80abc7ec
#
_entry.id   79eee3cbc884bf482265f86d80abc7ec
#
_cell.length_a   1.000
_cell.length_b   1.000
_cell.length_c   1.000
_cell.angle_alpha   90.00
_cell.angle_beta   90.00
_cell.angle_gamma   90.00
#
_symmetry.space_group_name_H-M   'P 1'
#
loop_
_entity.id
_entity.type
_entity.pdbx_description
1 polymer ?
#
loop_
_entity_poly.entity_id
_entity_poly.type
_entity_poly.pdbx_seq_one_letter_code
_entity_poly.pdbx_strand_id
1 'polypeptide(L)'
;MDRRHFIRLTAISGTTAALTACGNPENQVIRFIPEEELVPGLATYKPSICPACSAGCGVIARVMEGDAEVFRTGQAGVIKMGLAKKLEGNPEDAISQGKLCARGQASIQITYHPDRLDRPKKRSGERGSGHYTDITWEEAIKELTGRLNELAAANDQASLAYLTKPRHNRRLELIASVLQKFGATAPVTYEFFSDDVLRRANAISFGSHQLPTFDLEHARYVISFGADFLGTWNSAVAHSAAYGRMRQGGPGARPKFVHVDARLTQTAANADEFVACRPGTEGLLALAMAGDETADRAAEVTGVPVATVQRLAKEFAAHGPSVAIIGGAPLAHTNGAFHAAAVNRLNEVAKTINQPGGVSFASHGAFIATRPLSAIIDAVPTVLLVDDVNPVFASPAAWKVEDAFKRVPYIVSFGQFIDETSVLADLILPDHSFLESWVDAIPESGSAKAAPSKCGPVMRPLYDTRSTPDVLLEVSRRLATPLAGLPASFEEYLNREGAASGSPAARSPQPAARPTWTEPSFDGEAAQYPFHFMPYASAQFHDGSLAHLPWLQELPDPMTSGMWCSWVEINERKAEELGIHQGDIIEVTSTQGSLRAPAFLNPGIAPDAVAIPVGQGHTNFTRYASNRGVNPISILAPVIVGDTGALAWSATRVKIAKVGDAQTYDSLILFAGATRERPEWAHGRGDEH
;
A
#
# COMPACT_ATOMS: atom_id res chain seq x y z
N MET A 1 43.89 41.81 22.93
CA MET A 1 43.60 40.65 22.03
C MET A 1 42.47 41.07 21.11
N ASP A 2 42.71 41.11 19.81
CA ASP A 2 41.70 41.55 18.85
C ASP A 2 40.62 40.43 18.69
N ARG A 3 39.35 40.84 18.53
CA ARG A 3 38.18 39.94 18.42
C ARG A 3 38.37 38.85 17.32
N ARG A 4 39.11 39.22 16.26
CA ARG A 4 39.47 38.24 15.18
C ARG A 4 40.50 37.20 15.64
N HIS A 5 41.42 37.59 16.54
CA HIS A 5 42.41 36.66 17.09
C HIS A 5 41.77 35.70 18.11
N PHE A 6 40.79 36.17 18.89
CA PHE A 6 40.02 35.35 19.80
C PHE A 6 39.16 34.33 19.06
N ILE A 7 38.47 34.76 18.01
CA ILE A 7 37.64 33.87 17.18
C ILE A 7 38.50 32.79 16.45
N ARG A 8 39.70 33.17 15.97
CA ARG A 8 40.61 32.19 15.37
C ARG A 8 41.17 31.18 16.38
N LEU A 9 41.53 31.66 17.57
CA LEU A 9 42.01 30.78 18.66
C LEU A 9 40.89 29.84 19.17
N THR A 10 39.67 30.36 19.32
CA THR A 10 38.51 29.50 19.70
C THR A 10 38.12 28.55 18.62
N ALA A 11 38.20 28.91 17.34
CA ALA A 11 37.94 27.99 16.24
C ALA A 11 39.00 26.91 16.15
N ILE A 12 40.27 27.23 16.33
CA ILE A 12 41.39 26.28 16.31
C ILE A 12 41.36 25.35 17.54
N SER A 13 41.13 25.93 18.75
CA SER A 13 41.01 25.11 19.96
C SER A 13 39.72 24.30 19.99
N GLY A 14 38.61 24.81 19.44
CA GLY A 14 37.36 24.10 19.29
C GLY A 14 37.47 22.95 18.29
N THR A 15 38.11 23.13 17.16
CA THR A 15 38.38 22.04 16.18
C THR A 15 39.37 21.01 16.71
N THR A 16 40.42 21.43 17.44
CA THR A 16 41.36 20.47 18.03
C THR A 16 40.74 19.71 19.20
N ALA A 17 39.94 20.39 20.05
CA ALA A 17 39.19 19.72 21.11
C ALA A 17 38.08 18.82 20.57
N ALA A 18 37.43 19.21 19.46
CA ALA A 18 36.46 18.33 18.77
C ALA A 18 37.13 17.14 18.12
N LEU A 19 38.35 17.30 17.58
CA LEU A 19 39.12 16.19 16.98
C LEU A 19 39.76 15.27 18.03
N THR A 20 39.99 15.78 19.25
CA THR A 20 40.56 14.97 20.36
C THR A 20 39.51 14.47 21.35
N ALA A 21 38.38 15.18 21.49
CA ALA A 21 37.25 14.76 22.35
C ALA A 21 36.27 13.84 21.63
N CYS A 22 36.20 13.95 20.31
CA CYS A 22 35.60 12.95 19.47
C CYS A 22 36.60 11.87 19.19
N GLY A 23 37.10 11.10 20.09
CA GLY A 23 38.01 10.00 19.75
C GLY A 23 37.81 9.48 18.31
N ASN A 24 38.61 8.64 17.80
CA ASN A 24 38.47 8.13 16.46
C ASN A 24 36.95 7.91 16.17
N PRO A 25 36.34 8.53 15.16
CA PRO A 25 34.90 8.36 14.89
C PRO A 25 34.48 6.90 14.85
N GLU A 26 35.40 6.03 14.50
CA GLU A 26 35.25 4.57 14.60
C GLU A 26 34.94 4.08 16.01
N ASN A 27 35.33 4.80 17.04
CA ASN A 27 35.13 4.42 18.44
C ASN A 27 33.88 5.00 19.08
N GLN A 28 33.14 5.88 18.40
CA GLN A 28 31.95 6.54 18.93
C GLN A 28 30.63 6.12 18.28
N VAL A 29 30.68 5.38 17.21
CA VAL A 29 29.50 4.68 16.73
C VAL A 29 29.15 3.64 17.78
N ILE A 30 27.95 3.77 18.38
CA ILE A 30 27.42 2.78 19.30
C ILE A 30 27.57 1.42 18.64
N ARG A 31 28.45 0.61 19.16
CA ARG A 31 28.86 -0.64 18.54
C ARG A 31 27.84 -1.71 18.83
N PHE A 32 26.90 -1.84 17.96
CA PHE A 32 26.13 -3.08 17.82
C PHE A 32 26.88 -4.15 17.03
N ILE A 33 27.99 -3.76 16.41
CA ILE A 33 28.87 -4.65 15.61
C ILE A 33 30.29 -4.51 16.16
N PRO A 34 31.00 -5.61 16.47
CA PRO A 34 32.39 -5.58 16.94
C PRO A 34 33.31 -4.81 15.96
N GLU A 35 34.32 -4.13 16.50
CA GLU A 35 35.24 -3.29 15.72
C GLU A 35 35.90 -3.97 14.54
N GLU A 36 36.23 -5.23 14.71
CA GLU A 36 36.94 -6.04 13.73
C GLU A 36 36.12 -6.33 12.48
N GLU A 37 34.80 -6.07 12.52
CA GLU A 37 33.84 -6.35 11.44
C GLU A 37 33.49 -5.13 10.61
N LEU A 38 33.87 -3.92 11.06
CA LEU A 38 33.68 -2.68 10.31
C LEU A 38 34.89 -2.45 9.39
N VAL A 39 34.91 -3.13 8.28
CA VAL A 39 35.86 -2.78 7.21
C VAL A 39 35.30 -1.54 6.50
N PRO A 40 35.95 -0.36 6.57
CA PRO A 40 35.61 0.78 5.76
C PRO A 40 35.95 0.45 4.30
N GLY A 41 35.11 -0.36 3.68
CA GLY A 41 35.27 -0.72 2.28
C GLY A 41 34.62 0.31 1.38
N LEU A 42 35.04 0.34 0.12
CA LEU A 42 34.37 1.07 -0.94
C LEU A 42 32.94 0.51 -1.06
N ALA A 43 31.94 1.37 -0.85
CA ALA A 43 30.56 1.01 -1.09
C ALA A 43 30.34 0.76 -2.58
N THR A 44 29.65 -0.32 -2.92
CA THR A 44 29.10 -0.53 -4.26
C THR A 44 27.64 -0.17 -4.28
N TYR A 45 27.15 0.30 -5.42
CA TYR A 45 25.77 0.72 -5.59
C TYR A 45 25.11 -0.19 -6.62
N LYS A 46 24.03 -0.86 -6.23
CA LYS A 46 23.33 -1.82 -7.08
C LYS A 46 21.85 -1.44 -7.20
N PRO A 47 21.30 -1.47 -8.43
CA PRO A 47 19.89 -1.19 -8.63
C PRO A 47 19.02 -2.36 -8.12
N SER A 48 17.82 -2.01 -7.62
CA SER A 48 16.75 -2.94 -7.32
C SER A 48 15.38 -2.23 -7.47
N ILE A 49 14.30 -2.89 -7.11
CA ILE A 49 12.94 -2.37 -7.17
C ILE A 49 12.31 -2.47 -5.79
N CYS A 50 11.66 -1.40 -5.36
CA CYS A 50 10.99 -1.32 -4.06
C CYS A 50 9.78 -2.27 -4.01
N PRO A 51 9.65 -3.13 -2.99
CA PRO A 51 8.54 -4.07 -2.86
C PRO A 51 7.32 -3.51 -2.11
N ALA A 52 7.42 -2.29 -1.55
CA ALA A 52 6.46 -1.77 -0.56
C ALA A 52 5.05 -1.49 -1.10
N CYS A 53 4.88 -1.28 -2.40
CA CYS A 53 3.59 -1.08 -3.05
C CYS A 53 3.70 -1.31 -4.57
N SER A 54 2.57 -1.24 -5.28
CA SER A 54 2.47 -1.47 -6.72
C SER A 54 3.14 -0.39 -7.61
N ALA A 55 3.63 0.72 -7.03
CA ALA A 55 4.24 1.81 -7.79
C ALA A 55 5.51 1.40 -8.57
N GLY A 56 6.25 0.38 -8.10
CA GLY A 56 7.43 -0.12 -8.80
C GLY A 56 8.61 0.85 -8.81
N CYS A 57 8.80 1.65 -7.75
CA CYS A 57 9.93 2.59 -7.65
C CYS A 57 11.27 1.89 -7.79
N GLY A 58 12.10 2.31 -8.73
CA GLY A 58 13.49 1.88 -8.81
C GLY A 58 14.30 2.42 -7.63
N VAL A 59 15.12 1.58 -7.03
CA VAL A 59 15.97 1.93 -5.90
C VAL A 59 17.44 1.62 -6.18
N ILE A 60 18.32 2.33 -5.50
CA ILE A 60 19.76 2.02 -5.43
C ILE A 60 20.06 1.53 -4.02
N ALA A 61 20.57 0.33 -3.91
CA ALA A 61 21.06 -0.23 -2.66
C ALA A 61 22.55 0.06 -2.51
N ARG A 62 22.93 0.69 -1.41
CA ARG A 62 24.32 0.83 -0.99
C ARG A 62 24.77 -0.47 -0.35
N VAL A 63 25.72 -1.15 -0.96
CA VAL A 63 26.24 -2.45 -0.53
C VAL A 63 27.65 -2.27 -0.01
N MET A 64 27.93 -2.82 1.17
CA MET A 64 29.25 -2.84 1.79
C MET A 64 29.60 -4.27 2.20
N GLU A 65 30.87 -4.63 2.11
CA GLU A 65 31.34 -5.90 2.66
C GLU A 65 31.24 -5.90 4.20
N GLY A 66 30.83 -7.03 4.74
CA GLY A 66 30.72 -7.27 6.18
C GLY A 66 30.46 -8.74 6.46
N ASP A 67 30.60 -9.08 7.71
CA ASP A 67 30.28 -10.42 8.18
C ASP A 67 28.77 -10.55 8.34
N ALA A 68 28.21 -11.61 7.81
CA ALA A 68 26.80 -11.93 7.85
C ALA A 68 26.58 -13.27 8.54
N GLU A 69 25.68 -13.30 9.48
CA GLU A 69 25.10 -14.55 9.96
C GLU A 69 24.21 -15.12 8.85
N VAL A 70 24.51 -16.33 8.46
CA VAL A 70 23.81 -17.01 7.36
C VAL A 70 23.36 -18.40 7.82
N PHE A 71 22.25 -18.85 7.25
CA PHE A 71 21.85 -20.25 7.32
C PHE A 71 21.74 -20.78 5.88
N ARG A 72 22.61 -21.72 5.52
CA ARG A 72 22.67 -22.29 4.17
C ARG A 72 22.97 -23.78 4.25
N THR A 73 22.36 -24.53 3.37
CA THR A 73 22.56 -25.99 3.26
C THR A 73 22.45 -26.73 4.60
N GLY A 74 21.53 -26.28 5.46
CA GLY A 74 21.30 -26.89 6.78
C GLY A 74 22.30 -26.47 7.87
N GLN A 75 23.18 -25.50 7.61
CA GLN A 75 24.20 -25.07 8.59
C GLN A 75 24.13 -23.55 8.82
N ALA A 76 24.23 -23.16 10.10
CA ALA A 76 24.46 -21.79 10.50
C ALA A 76 25.96 -21.47 10.41
N GLY A 77 26.30 -20.24 10.05
CA GLY A 77 27.69 -19.79 9.97
C GLY A 77 27.78 -18.29 9.76
N VAL A 78 29.01 -17.79 9.85
CA VAL A 78 29.33 -16.39 9.54
C VAL A 78 30.20 -16.36 8.30
N ILE A 79 29.83 -15.53 7.31
CA ILE A 79 30.60 -15.37 6.09
C ILE A 79 30.78 -13.90 5.73
N LYS A 80 31.90 -13.57 5.10
CA LYS A 80 32.08 -12.25 4.48
C LYS A 80 31.30 -12.14 3.18
N MET A 81 30.45 -11.12 3.07
CA MET A 81 29.66 -10.87 1.87
C MET A 81 29.25 -9.40 1.76
N GLY A 82 28.84 -9.00 0.57
CA GLY A 82 28.21 -7.70 0.38
C GLY A 82 26.83 -7.67 1.04
N LEU A 83 26.61 -6.70 1.91
CA LEU A 83 25.37 -6.46 2.65
C LEU A 83 24.77 -5.11 2.24
N ALA A 84 23.51 -5.08 1.89
CA ALA A 84 22.79 -3.83 1.66
C ALA A 84 22.67 -3.09 3.00
N LYS A 85 23.10 -1.83 3.06
CA LYS A 85 23.09 -1.01 4.29
C LYS A 85 22.11 0.15 4.20
N LYS A 86 21.71 0.58 2.99
CA LYS A 86 20.77 1.67 2.78
C LYS A 86 20.10 1.53 1.41
N LEU A 87 18.88 2.02 1.31
CA LEU A 87 18.14 2.18 0.05
C LEU A 87 17.93 3.66 -0.23
N GLU A 88 18.10 4.06 -1.49
CA GLU A 88 17.78 5.39 -2.01
C GLU A 88 16.96 5.23 -3.29
N GLY A 89 16.23 6.27 -3.68
CA GLY A 89 15.59 6.28 -5.00
C GLY A 89 16.64 6.27 -6.11
N ASN A 90 16.35 5.57 -7.20
CA ASN A 90 17.21 5.56 -8.38
C ASN A 90 16.98 6.86 -9.18
N PRO A 91 18.01 7.71 -9.39
CA PRO A 91 17.87 8.94 -10.18
C PRO A 91 17.48 8.71 -11.64
N GLU A 92 17.84 7.56 -12.19
CA GLU A 92 17.56 7.21 -13.60
C GLU A 92 16.18 6.56 -13.78
N ASP A 93 15.51 6.17 -12.68
CA ASP A 93 14.18 5.60 -12.74
C ASP A 93 13.10 6.68 -12.88
N ALA A 94 12.17 6.47 -13.81
CA ALA A 94 11.15 7.46 -14.13
C ALA A 94 10.08 7.64 -13.04
N ILE A 95 9.95 6.69 -12.11
CA ILE A 95 9.00 6.75 -10.99
C ILE A 95 9.67 7.40 -9.77
N SER A 96 10.79 6.88 -9.32
CA SER A 96 11.47 7.36 -8.11
C SER A 96 12.22 8.67 -8.33
N GLN A 97 12.86 8.87 -9.47
CA GLN A 97 13.62 10.08 -9.82
C GLN A 97 14.58 10.53 -8.70
N GLY A 98 15.27 9.56 -8.09
CA GLY A 98 16.18 9.78 -6.96
C GLY A 98 15.48 9.94 -5.59
N LYS A 99 14.17 9.78 -5.51
CA LYS A 99 13.38 9.95 -4.28
C LYS A 99 12.79 8.62 -3.82
N LEU A 100 12.56 8.49 -2.52
CA LEU A 100 11.97 7.30 -1.95
C LEU A 100 11.15 7.67 -0.71
N CYS A 101 9.94 7.12 -0.58
CA CYS A 101 9.10 7.35 0.59
C CYS A 101 9.61 6.56 1.81
N ALA A 102 9.10 6.89 3.00
CA ALA A 102 9.49 6.23 4.25
C ALA A 102 9.31 4.71 4.20
N ARG A 103 8.23 4.21 3.59
CA ARG A 103 7.98 2.77 3.41
C ARG A 103 9.08 2.11 2.57
N GLY A 104 9.47 2.74 1.47
CA GLY A 104 10.57 2.26 0.63
C GLY A 104 11.92 2.29 1.34
N GLN A 105 12.21 3.32 2.14
CA GLN A 105 13.40 3.38 2.98
C GLN A 105 13.43 2.25 4.01
N ALA A 106 12.30 1.97 4.67
CA ALA A 106 12.17 0.91 5.66
C ALA A 106 12.20 -0.50 5.06
N SER A 107 11.96 -0.67 3.76
CA SER A 107 11.90 -1.99 3.11
C SER A 107 13.19 -2.80 3.25
N ILE A 108 14.33 -2.16 3.53
CA ILE A 108 15.59 -2.88 3.82
C ILE A 108 15.43 -3.81 5.03
N GLN A 109 14.58 -3.46 5.99
CA GLN A 109 14.33 -4.26 7.19
C GLN A 109 13.67 -5.61 6.88
N ILE A 110 12.98 -5.75 5.73
CA ILE A 110 12.43 -7.05 5.30
C ILE A 110 13.54 -8.10 5.20
N THR A 111 14.71 -7.73 4.68
CA THR A 111 15.82 -8.65 4.50
C THR A 111 16.47 -9.08 5.81
N TYR A 112 16.57 -8.16 6.78
CA TYR A 112 17.27 -8.37 8.05
C TYR A 112 16.34 -8.57 9.24
N HIS A 113 15.04 -8.77 8.99
CA HIS A 113 14.06 -8.92 10.06
C HIS A 113 14.33 -10.18 10.89
N PRO A 114 14.35 -10.11 12.24
CA PRO A 114 14.71 -11.25 13.08
C PRO A 114 13.72 -12.43 13.02
N ASP A 115 12.47 -12.18 12.62
CA ASP A 115 11.44 -13.22 12.48
C ASP A 115 11.29 -13.69 11.03
N ARG A 116 12.19 -13.30 10.13
CA ARG A 116 12.20 -13.78 8.75
C ARG A 116 12.49 -15.28 8.71
N LEU A 117 11.70 -16.01 7.94
CA LEU A 117 11.86 -17.46 7.77
C LEU A 117 13.19 -17.77 7.05
N ASP A 118 13.89 -18.74 7.58
CA ASP A 118 15.26 -19.09 7.19
C ASP A 118 15.35 -20.36 6.32
N ARG A 119 14.30 -21.18 6.29
CA ARG A 119 14.25 -22.45 5.56
C ARG A 119 12.82 -22.96 5.40
N PRO A 120 12.57 -23.99 4.57
CA PRO A 120 11.27 -24.61 4.44
C PRO A 120 10.78 -25.22 5.75
N LYS A 121 9.47 -25.15 5.94
CA LYS A 121 8.83 -25.64 7.17
C LYS A 121 7.58 -26.46 6.81
N LYS A 122 7.39 -27.56 7.56
CA LYS A 122 6.21 -28.41 7.46
C LYS A 122 5.42 -28.34 8.76
N ARG A 123 4.13 -28.23 8.67
CA ARG A 123 3.24 -28.20 9.83
C ARG A 123 3.36 -29.51 10.62
N SER A 124 3.53 -29.38 11.92
CA SER A 124 3.66 -30.52 12.87
C SER A 124 2.54 -30.56 13.91
N GLY A 125 1.76 -29.48 14.05
CA GLY A 125 0.63 -29.37 14.96
C GLY A 125 -0.71 -29.23 14.25
N GLU A 126 -1.74 -28.84 15.00
CA GLU A 126 -3.04 -28.49 14.45
C GLU A 126 -2.90 -27.28 13.49
N ARG A 127 -3.77 -27.20 12.49
CA ARG A 127 -3.79 -26.06 11.55
C ARG A 127 -4.09 -24.77 12.30
N GLY A 128 -3.26 -23.75 12.08
CA GLY A 128 -3.36 -22.46 12.78
C GLY A 128 -2.62 -22.39 14.10
N SER A 129 -2.04 -23.48 14.60
CA SER A 129 -1.30 -23.49 15.89
C SER A 129 0.08 -22.83 15.82
N GLY A 130 0.60 -22.58 14.62
CA GLY A 130 1.96 -22.05 14.41
C GLY A 130 3.09 -23.06 14.67
N HIS A 131 2.77 -24.33 14.92
CA HIS A 131 3.78 -25.36 15.14
C HIS A 131 4.26 -25.96 13.82
N TYR A 132 5.54 -25.75 13.53
CA TYR A 132 6.23 -26.23 12.34
C TYR A 132 7.52 -26.95 12.67
N THR A 133 7.91 -27.89 11.83
CA THR A 133 9.22 -28.53 11.84
C THR A 133 9.98 -28.09 10.58
N ASP A 134 11.27 -27.88 10.73
CA ASP A 134 12.16 -27.59 9.63
C ASP A 134 12.34 -28.82 8.76
N ILE A 135 12.31 -28.61 7.43
CA ILE A 135 12.55 -29.65 6.42
C ILE A 135 13.54 -29.14 5.38
N THR A 136 14.07 -30.05 4.59
CA THR A 136 14.94 -29.71 3.47
C THR A 136 14.14 -29.27 2.23
N TRP A 137 14.77 -28.50 1.35
CA TRP A 137 14.16 -28.14 0.07
C TRP A 137 13.81 -29.37 -0.79
N GLU A 138 14.62 -30.43 -0.73
CA GLU A 138 14.32 -31.66 -1.48
C GLU A 138 13.05 -32.33 -1.00
N GLU A 139 12.85 -32.42 0.33
CA GLU A 139 11.61 -32.93 0.94
C GLU A 139 10.42 -32.04 0.55
N ALA A 140 10.57 -30.72 0.65
CA ALA A 140 9.54 -29.75 0.34
C ALA A 140 9.09 -29.81 -1.13
N ILE A 141 10.04 -29.82 -2.07
CA ILE A 141 9.74 -29.94 -3.51
C ILE A 141 9.11 -31.27 -3.84
N LYS A 142 9.60 -32.37 -3.23
CA LYS A 142 9.01 -33.70 -3.41
C LYS A 142 7.56 -33.73 -2.93
N GLU A 143 7.27 -33.13 -1.78
CA GLU A 143 5.92 -33.09 -1.22
C GLU A 143 4.97 -32.30 -2.13
N LEU A 144 5.35 -31.06 -2.51
CA LEU A 144 4.52 -30.25 -3.41
C LEU A 144 4.31 -30.93 -4.76
N THR A 145 5.37 -31.51 -5.35
CA THR A 145 5.28 -32.24 -6.60
C THR A 145 4.32 -33.43 -6.48
N GLY A 146 4.36 -34.15 -5.36
CA GLY A 146 3.45 -35.25 -5.06
C GLY A 146 1.98 -34.81 -5.08
N ARG A 147 1.66 -33.71 -4.40
CA ARG A 147 0.30 -33.15 -4.38
C ARG A 147 -0.21 -32.74 -5.77
N LEU A 148 0.66 -32.11 -6.57
CA LEU A 148 0.26 -31.76 -7.94
C LEU A 148 0.12 -32.98 -8.84
N ASN A 149 0.92 -34.03 -8.67
CA ASN A 149 0.74 -35.31 -9.38
C ASN A 149 -0.57 -36.00 -8.99
N GLU A 150 -0.99 -35.93 -7.71
CA GLU A 150 -2.30 -36.44 -7.26
C GLU A 150 -3.44 -35.72 -7.98
N LEU A 151 -3.41 -34.39 -8.11
CA LEU A 151 -4.40 -33.63 -8.88
C LEU A 151 -4.41 -34.02 -10.36
N ALA A 152 -3.22 -34.14 -10.97
CA ALA A 152 -3.10 -34.53 -12.37
C ALA A 152 -3.65 -35.94 -12.62
N ALA A 153 -3.35 -36.90 -11.73
CA ALA A 153 -3.85 -38.28 -11.82
C ALA A 153 -5.38 -38.38 -11.65
N ALA A 154 -5.95 -37.47 -10.85
CA ALA A 154 -7.40 -37.36 -10.66
C ALA A 154 -8.10 -36.57 -11.77
N ASN A 155 -7.39 -36.00 -12.74
CA ASN A 155 -7.88 -35.02 -13.73
C ASN A 155 -8.57 -33.81 -13.09
N ASP A 156 -8.06 -33.37 -11.92
CA ASP A 156 -8.61 -32.26 -11.10
C ASP A 156 -7.65 -31.07 -11.00
N GLN A 157 -6.88 -30.82 -12.06
CA GLN A 157 -5.91 -29.69 -12.06
C GLN A 157 -6.57 -28.33 -11.85
N ALA A 158 -7.84 -28.18 -12.23
CA ALA A 158 -8.62 -26.98 -12.02
C ALA A 158 -8.85 -26.66 -10.52
N SER A 159 -8.68 -27.65 -9.64
CA SER A 159 -8.76 -27.51 -8.18
C SER A 159 -7.45 -27.00 -7.53
N LEU A 160 -6.46 -26.64 -8.34
CA LEU A 160 -5.29 -25.86 -7.92
C LEU A 160 -5.61 -24.37 -8.03
N ALA A 161 -5.53 -23.66 -6.91
CA ALA A 161 -5.62 -22.20 -6.88
C ALA A 161 -4.28 -21.58 -6.48
N TYR A 162 -3.94 -20.45 -7.12
CA TYR A 162 -2.81 -19.62 -6.75
C TYR A 162 -3.33 -18.23 -6.38
N LEU A 163 -3.05 -17.79 -5.16
CA LEU A 163 -3.52 -16.53 -4.60
C LEU A 163 -2.35 -15.59 -4.31
N THR A 164 -2.43 -14.36 -4.83
CA THR A 164 -1.39 -13.34 -4.64
C THR A 164 -1.98 -11.93 -4.63
N LYS A 165 -1.16 -10.91 -4.34
CA LYS A 165 -1.52 -9.51 -4.58
C LYS A 165 -1.60 -9.22 -6.08
N PRO A 166 -2.43 -8.26 -6.52
CA PRO A 166 -2.38 -7.75 -7.87
C PRO A 166 -0.97 -7.20 -8.19
N ARG A 167 -0.35 -7.72 -9.23
CA ARG A 167 1.00 -7.31 -9.65
C ARG A 167 1.06 -7.18 -11.16
N HIS A 168 1.65 -6.08 -11.62
CA HIS A 168 1.96 -5.87 -13.03
C HIS A 168 3.45 -6.11 -13.23
N ASN A 169 3.81 -7.37 -13.41
CA ASN A 169 5.21 -7.80 -13.57
C ASN A 169 5.29 -9.12 -14.33
N ARG A 170 6.47 -9.43 -14.84
CA ARG A 170 6.75 -10.67 -15.56
C ARG A 170 6.76 -11.90 -14.64
N ARG A 171 6.97 -11.68 -13.32
CA ARG A 171 6.83 -12.75 -12.33
C ARG A 171 5.44 -13.37 -12.38
N LEU A 172 4.38 -12.56 -12.34
CA LEU A 172 3.00 -13.05 -12.40
C LEU A 172 2.67 -13.64 -13.77
N GLU A 173 3.21 -13.08 -14.87
CA GLU A 173 3.07 -13.65 -16.22
C GLU A 173 3.63 -15.09 -16.30
N LEU A 174 4.84 -15.30 -15.76
CA LEU A 174 5.45 -16.63 -15.73
C LEU A 174 4.62 -17.60 -14.90
N ILE A 175 4.17 -17.21 -13.72
CA ILE A 175 3.35 -18.03 -12.83
C ILE A 175 2.02 -18.38 -13.52
N ALA A 176 1.35 -17.42 -14.13
CA ALA A 176 0.12 -17.66 -14.89
C ALA A 176 0.35 -18.66 -16.05
N SER A 177 1.50 -18.58 -16.73
CA SER A 177 1.88 -19.54 -17.77
C SER A 177 2.11 -20.94 -17.21
N VAL A 178 2.74 -21.08 -16.04
CA VAL A 178 2.90 -22.36 -15.35
C VAL A 178 1.55 -22.97 -14.99
N LEU A 179 0.66 -22.18 -14.38
CA LEU A 179 -0.69 -22.63 -14.03
C LEU A 179 -1.49 -23.08 -15.25
N GLN A 180 -1.48 -22.29 -16.32
CA GLN A 180 -2.16 -22.61 -17.56
C GLN A 180 -1.66 -23.92 -18.16
N LYS A 181 -0.32 -24.12 -18.22
CA LYS A 181 0.28 -25.35 -18.75
C LYS A 181 -0.02 -26.57 -17.88
N PHE A 182 -0.17 -26.40 -16.58
CA PHE A 182 -0.60 -27.44 -15.66
C PHE A 182 -2.09 -27.79 -15.84
N GLY A 183 -2.91 -26.90 -16.38
CA GLY A 183 -4.37 -27.05 -16.49
C GLY A 183 -5.12 -26.42 -15.31
N ALA A 184 -4.44 -25.63 -14.48
CA ALA A 184 -5.06 -24.90 -13.37
C ALA A 184 -5.82 -23.66 -13.87
N THR A 185 -6.63 -23.10 -12.97
CA THR A 185 -7.35 -21.85 -13.25
C THR A 185 -6.40 -20.63 -13.21
N ALA A 186 -6.85 -19.51 -13.77
CA ALA A 186 -6.12 -18.25 -13.68
C ALA A 186 -5.84 -17.87 -12.21
N PRO A 187 -4.74 -17.13 -11.94
CA PRO A 187 -4.42 -16.67 -10.59
C PRO A 187 -5.58 -15.91 -9.95
N VAL A 188 -5.74 -16.07 -8.65
CA VAL A 188 -6.64 -15.27 -7.84
C VAL A 188 -5.84 -14.11 -7.26
N THR A 189 -6.36 -12.88 -7.36
CA THR A 189 -5.72 -11.71 -6.77
C THR A 189 -6.61 -11.07 -5.73
N TYR A 190 -5.98 -10.54 -4.68
CA TYR A 190 -6.68 -9.81 -3.64
C TYR A 190 -5.80 -8.71 -3.03
N GLU A 191 -6.38 -7.53 -2.85
CA GLU A 191 -5.87 -6.44 -2.04
C GLU A 191 -7.05 -5.65 -1.45
N PHE A 192 -6.88 -5.09 -0.26
CA PHE A 192 -7.95 -4.34 0.40
C PHE A 192 -8.26 -3.02 -0.31
N PHE A 193 -7.23 -2.24 -0.66
CA PHE A 193 -7.38 -1.00 -1.41
C PHE A 193 -7.27 -1.27 -2.92
N SER A 194 -8.29 -1.96 -3.47
CA SER A 194 -8.30 -2.34 -4.88
C SER A 194 -8.54 -1.16 -5.82
N ASP A 195 -7.77 -1.11 -6.89
CA ASP A 195 -7.96 -0.16 -8.00
C ASP A 195 -8.91 -0.69 -9.10
N ASP A 196 -9.54 -1.86 -8.93
CA ASP A 196 -10.34 -2.51 -9.97
C ASP A 196 -11.54 -1.67 -10.41
N VAL A 197 -12.14 -0.89 -9.49
CA VAL A 197 -13.23 0.04 -9.81
C VAL A 197 -12.77 1.11 -10.81
N LEU A 198 -11.59 1.70 -10.58
CA LEU A 198 -11.00 2.68 -11.49
C LEU A 198 -10.61 2.05 -12.83
N ARG A 199 -10.02 0.86 -12.82
CA ARG A 199 -9.69 0.08 -14.03
C ARG A 199 -10.93 -0.21 -14.85
N ARG A 200 -12.02 -0.63 -14.21
CA ARG A 200 -13.31 -0.90 -14.86
C ARG A 200 -13.90 0.37 -15.52
N ALA A 201 -13.87 1.49 -14.79
CA ALA A 201 -14.34 2.76 -15.31
C ALA A 201 -13.48 3.26 -16.49
N ASN A 202 -12.15 3.11 -16.40
CA ASN A 202 -11.22 3.48 -17.49
C ASN A 202 -11.43 2.61 -18.72
N ALA A 203 -11.71 1.31 -18.55
CA ALA A 203 -12.04 0.42 -19.65
C ALA A 203 -13.29 0.89 -20.40
N ILE A 204 -14.31 1.35 -19.70
CA ILE A 204 -15.55 1.87 -20.26
C ILE A 204 -15.33 3.25 -20.92
N SER A 205 -14.68 4.19 -20.21
CA SER A 205 -14.49 5.56 -20.67
C SER A 205 -13.44 5.68 -21.79
N PHE A 206 -12.35 4.94 -21.69
CA PHE A 206 -11.15 5.14 -22.51
C PHE A 206 -10.68 3.88 -23.26
N GLY A 207 -11.35 2.73 -23.07
CA GLY A 207 -10.93 1.45 -23.64
C GLY A 207 -9.61 0.91 -23.06
N SER A 208 -9.19 1.40 -21.88
CA SER A 208 -7.97 0.98 -21.18
C SER A 208 -8.26 0.44 -19.79
N HIS A 209 -7.80 -0.78 -19.50
CA HIS A 209 -7.88 -1.37 -18.15
C HIS A 209 -6.75 -0.94 -17.22
N GLN A 210 -5.94 0.03 -17.64
CA GLN A 210 -4.77 0.49 -16.88
C GLN A 210 -5.14 1.63 -15.92
N LEU A 211 -4.26 1.83 -14.93
CA LEU A 211 -4.30 3.03 -14.11
C LEU A 211 -3.79 4.23 -14.88
N PRO A 212 -4.37 5.42 -14.69
CA PRO A 212 -3.97 6.62 -15.39
C PRO A 212 -2.68 7.20 -14.81
N THR A 213 -1.91 7.84 -15.66
CA THR A 213 -0.83 8.76 -15.29
C THR A 213 -1.34 10.19 -15.42
N PHE A 214 -1.12 11.01 -14.40
CA PHE A 214 -1.49 12.41 -14.36
C PHE A 214 -0.25 13.29 -14.54
N ASP A 215 -0.28 14.16 -15.54
CA ASP A 215 0.81 15.12 -15.79
C ASP A 215 0.63 16.38 -14.93
N LEU A 216 0.90 16.25 -13.64
CA LEU A 216 0.76 17.34 -12.66
C LEU A 216 1.73 18.49 -12.93
N GLU A 217 2.91 18.21 -13.48
CA GLU A 217 3.95 19.20 -13.72
C GLU A 217 3.49 20.32 -14.66
N HIS A 218 2.73 19.96 -15.70
CA HIS A 218 2.22 20.89 -16.69
C HIS A 218 0.77 21.35 -16.43
N ALA A 219 0.10 20.77 -15.43
CA ALA A 219 -1.26 21.19 -15.07
C ALA A 219 -1.27 22.58 -14.44
N ARG A 220 -2.30 23.37 -14.77
CA ARG A 220 -2.56 24.70 -14.19
C ARG A 220 -3.67 24.67 -13.15
N TYR A 221 -4.56 23.70 -13.25
CA TYR A 221 -5.60 23.45 -12.26
C TYR A 221 -5.71 21.95 -12.00
N VAL A 222 -5.58 21.58 -10.75
CA VAL A 222 -5.73 20.19 -10.30
C VAL A 222 -6.91 20.12 -9.36
N ILE A 223 -7.85 19.19 -9.59
CA ILE A 223 -8.87 18.85 -8.62
C ILE A 223 -8.81 17.36 -8.30
N SER A 224 -8.74 17.00 -7.02
CA SER A 224 -8.68 15.61 -6.57
C SER A 224 -9.91 15.28 -5.75
N PHE A 225 -10.53 14.14 -6.07
CA PHE A 225 -11.68 13.58 -5.36
C PHE A 225 -11.20 12.36 -4.56
N GLY A 226 -10.97 12.52 -3.27
CA GLY A 226 -10.58 11.49 -2.33
C GLY A 226 -9.20 10.84 -2.53
N ALA A 227 -8.48 11.15 -3.61
CA ALA A 227 -7.18 10.53 -3.89
C ALA A 227 -6.06 11.16 -3.05
N ASP A 228 -5.54 10.40 -2.08
CA ASP A 228 -4.38 10.82 -1.28
C ASP A 228 -3.05 10.60 -2.05
N PHE A 229 -2.94 11.22 -3.24
CA PHE A 229 -1.86 10.99 -4.19
C PHE A 229 -0.47 11.52 -3.75
N LEU A 230 -0.41 12.38 -2.74
CA LEU A 230 0.84 12.81 -2.12
C LEU A 230 1.27 11.92 -0.94
N GLY A 231 0.36 11.09 -0.41
CA GLY A 231 0.59 10.25 0.76
C GLY A 231 0.60 8.76 0.47
N THR A 232 -0.56 8.19 0.22
CA THR A 232 -0.75 6.74 0.22
C THR A 232 -1.22 6.15 -1.10
N TRP A 233 -1.86 6.94 -1.97
CA TRP A 233 -2.50 6.42 -3.17
C TRP A 233 -1.56 6.36 -4.37
N ASN A 234 -1.55 5.19 -5.03
CA ASN A 234 -0.85 4.90 -6.27
C ASN A 234 0.66 5.27 -6.22
N SER A 235 1.22 5.94 -7.23
CA SER A 235 2.64 6.34 -7.31
C SER A 235 2.93 7.63 -6.53
N ALA A 236 2.75 7.62 -5.20
CA ALA A 236 2.88 8.82 -4.37
C ALA A 236 4.25 9.53 -4.52
N VAL A 237 5.34 8.78 -4.73
CA VAL A 237 6.68 9.36 -4.94
C VAL A 237 6.74 10.16 -6.24
N ALA A 238 6.25 9.59 -7.35
CA ALA A 238 6.23 10.29 -8.64
C ALA A 238 5.28 11.49 -8.62
N HIS A 239 4.09 11.34 -8.04
CA HIS A 239 3.13 12.42 -7.91
C HIS A 239 3.67 13.56 -7.05
N SER A 240 4.32 13.27 -5.90
CA SER A 240 4.95 14.29 -5.05
C SER A 240 6.09 15.02 -5.78
N ALA A 241 6.89 14.30 -6.58
CA ALA A 241 7.92 14.92 -7.39
C ALA A 241 7.33 15.87 -8.46
N ALA A 242 6.28 15.44 -9.16
CA ALA A 242 5.60 16.25 -10.16
C ALA A 242 4.87 17.45 -9.53
N TYR A 243 4.19 17.24 -8.38
CA TYR A 243 3.58 18.31 -7.59
C TYR A 243 4.63 19.33 -7.14
N GLY A 244 5.79 18.89 -6.64
CA GLY A 244 6.90 19.78 -6.26
C GLY A 244 7.33 20.66 -7.45
N ARG A 245 7.49 20.11 -8.65
CA ARG A 245 7.81 20.88 -9.87
C ARG A 245 6.71 21.86 -10.24
N MET A 246 5.44 21.45 -10.17
CA MET A 246 4.29 22.33 -10.39
C MET A 246 4.31 23.54 -9.43
N ARG A 247 4.78 23.34 -8.17
CA ARG A 247 4.80 24.38 -7.13
C ARG A 247 6.05 25.27 -7.11
N GLN A 248 7.12 24.91 -7.81
CA GLN A 248 8.39 25.65 -7.79
C GLN A 248 8.29 27.07 -8.38
N GLY A 249 7.17 27.37 -9.01
CA GLY A 249 6.96 28.65 -9.64
C GLY A 249 7.56 28.73 -11.05
N GLY A 250 7.01 29.61 -11.85
CA GLY A 250 7.39 29.88 -13.23
C GLY A 250 6.72 31.16 -13.70
N PRO A 251 6.95 31.59 -14.93
CA PRO A 251 6.25 32.73 -15.50
C PRO A 251 4.74 32.49 -15.49
N GLY A 252 3.97 33.40 -14.92
CA GLY A 252 2.51 33.37 -14.89
C GLY A 252 1.93 33.07 -13.51
N ALA A 253 0.60 32.86 -13.46
CA ALA A 253 -0.11 32.58 -12.21
C ALA A 253 0.27 31.18 -11.67
N ARG A 254 0.39 31.11 -10.34
CA ARG A 254 0.62 29.84 -9.62
C ARG A 254 -0.52 28.85 -9.93
N PRO A 255 -0.23 27.58 -10.29
CA PRO A 255 -1.25 26.57 -10.47
C PRO A 255 -2.08 26.38 -9.21
N LYS A 256 -3.40 26.19 -9.36
CA LYS A 256 -4.33 25.94 -8.25
C LYS A 256 -4.54 24.43 -8.05
N PHE A 257 -4.58 24.02 -6.78
CA PHE A 257 -4.93 22.67 -6.38
C PHE A 257 -6.09 22.68 -5.41
N VAL A 258 -7.17 21.96 -5.76
CA VAL A 258 -8.38 21.78 -4.95
C VAL A 258 -8.49 20.30 -4.57
N HIS A 259 -8.81 20.00 -3.32
CA HIS A 259 -9.09 18.65 -2.85
C HIS A 259 -10.51 18.55 -2.30
N VAL A 260 -11.25 17.55 -2.77
CA VAL A 260 -12.64 17.26 -2.40
C VAL A 260 -12.67 15.95 -1.63
N ASP A 261 -13.06 15.96 -0.38
CA ASP A 261 -13.14 14.77 0.47
C ASP A 261 -14.02 15.04 1.70
N ALA A 262 -14.40 13.98 2.41
CA ALA A 262 -15.01 14.07 3.72
C ALA A 262 -13.98 14.13 4.87
N ARG A 263 -12.70 13.84 4.59
CA ARG A 263 -11.59 13.81 5.56
C ARG A 263 -10.38 14.58 5.05
N LEU A 264 -9.78 15.39 5.92
CA LEU A 264 -8.53 16.07 5.63
C LEU A 264 -7.37 15.07 5.64
N THR A 265 -6.84 14.73 4.46
CA THR A 265 -5.67 13.86 4.26
C THR A 265 -4.38 14.67 4.15
N GLN A 266 -3.22 14.00 4.08
CA GLN A 266 -1.95 14.67 3.78
C GLN A 266 -2.02 15.42 2.44
N THR A 267 -2.67 14.87 1.44
CA THR A 267 -2.91 15.53 0.15
C THR A 267 -3.80 16.75 0.30
N ALA A 268 -4.88 16.64 1.05
CA ALA A 268 -5.80 17.74 1.34
C ALA A 268 -5.11 18.90 2.07
N ALA A 269 -4.24 18.59 3.04
CA ALA A 269 -3.46 19.58 3.79
C ALA A 269 -2.47 20.38 2.90
N ASN A 270 -2.11 19.87 1.73
CA ASN A 270 -1.28 20.52 0.74
C ASN A 270 -2.07 21.24 -0.36
N ALA A 271 -3.40 21.15 -0.36
CA ALA A 271 -4.26 21.84 -1.34
C ALA A 271 -4.35 23.35 -1.04
N ASP A 272 -4.59 24.14 -2.08
CA ASP A 272 -4.91 25.57 -1.91
C ASP A 272 -6.35 25.75 -1.37
N GLU A 273 -7.19 24.73 -1.59
CA GLU A 273 -8.57 24.72 -1.11
C GLU A 273 -9.01 23.30 -0.81
N PHE A 274 -9.54 23.09 0.40
CA PHE A 274 -10.23 21.86 0.77
C PHE A 274 -11.74 22.10 0.71
N VAL A 275 -12.43 21.21 -0.02
CA VAL A 275 -13.88 21.24 -0.20
C VAL A 275 -14.49 20.02 0.48
N ALA A 276 -15.11 20.24 1.64
CA ALA A 276 -15.82 19.17 2.33
C ALA A 276 -17.02 18.71 1.50
N CYS A 277 -17.12 17.40 1.27
CA CYS A 277 -18.18 16.76 0.50
C CYS A 277 -18.76 15.59 1.27
N ARG A 278 -20.07 15.34 1.18
CA ARG A 278 -20.68 14.17 1.82
C ARG A 278 -20.14 12.88 1.19
N PRO A 279 -19.81 11.86 2.01
CA PRO A 279 -19.32 10.57 1.50
C PRO A 279 -20.29 9.94 0.50
N GLY A 280 -19.75 9.47 -0.63
CA GLY A 280 -20.53 8.79 -1.68
C GLY A 280 -21.27 9.73 -2.63
N THR A 281 -20.97 11.04 -2.61
CA THR A 281 -21.62 12.02 -3.49
C THR A 281 -20.67 12.80 -4.38
N GLU A 282 -19.38 12.57 -4.28
CA GLU A 282 -18.28 13.33 -4.92
C GLU A 282 -18.40 13.36 -6.44
N GLY A 283 -18.85 12.26 -7.06
CA GLY A 283 -19.06 12.19 -8.51
C GLY A 283 -20.16 13.11 -9.04
N LEU A 284 -21.17 13.43 -8.20
CA LEU A 284 -22.20 14.36 -8.59
C LEU A 284 -21.67 15.80 -8.71
N LEU A 285 -20.73 16.18 -7.83
CA LEU A 285 -19.99 17.43 -7.96
C LEU A 285 -19.18 17.46 -9.25
N ALA A 286 -18.50 16.37 -9.60
CA ALA A 286 -17.75 16.26 -10.85
C ALA A 286 -18.65 16.40 -12.08
N LEU A 287 -19.86 15.79 -12.09
CA LEU A 287 -20.84 15.94 -13.16
C LEU A 287 -21.35 17.38 -13.30
N ALA A 288 -21.62 18.04 -12.18
CA ALA A 288 -22.06 19.44 -12.21
C ALA A 288 -20.95 20.36 -12.75
N MET A 289 -19.68 20.09 -12.41
CA MET A 289 -18.53 20.81 -12.99
C MET A 289 -18.36 20.52 -14.49
N ALA A 290 -18.73 19.35 -14.96
CA ALA A 290 -18.72 18.99 -16.39
C ALA A 290 -19.90 19.58 -17.17
N GLY A 291 -20.89 20.18 -16.50
CA GLY A 291 -22.13 20.72 -17.09
C GLY A 291 -23.17 19.67 -17.45
N ASP A 292 -23.02 18.45 -16.96
CA ASP A 292 -23.96 17.34 -17.16
C ASP A 292 -25.00 17.20 -16.01
N GLU A 293 -24.86 18.00 -14.92
CA GLU A 293 -25.82 18.13 -13.82
C GLU A 293 -25.93 19.60 -13.38
N THR A 294 -27.00 19.95 -12.66
CA THR A 294 -27.20 21.31 -12.17
C THR A 294 -26.43 21.58 -10.87
N ALA A 295 -25.98 22.81 -10.68
CA ALA A 295 -25.26 23.20 -9.46
C ALA A 295 -26.19 23.15 -8.22
N ASP A 296 -27.47 23.40 -8.37
CA ASP A 296 -28.46 23.35 -7.28
C ASP A 296 -28.63 21.92 -6.77
N ARG A 297 -28.82 20.94 -7.66
CA ARG A 297 -28.92 19.54 -7.28
C ARG A 297 -27.63 19.00 -6.68
N ALA A 298 -26.48 19.34 -7.28
CA ALA A 298 -25.19 18.96 -6.74
C ALA A 298 -25.02 19.51 -5.32
N ALA A 299 -25.39 20.77 -5.07
CA ALA A 299 -25.28 21.38 -3.74
C ALA A 299 -26.22 20.70 -2.70
N GLU A 300 -27.46 20.41 -3.08
CA GLU A 300 -28.42 19.71 -2.22
C GLU A 300 -27.89 18.33 -1.76
N VAL A 301 -27.35 17.54 -2.70
CA VAL A 301 -26.90 16.18 -2.43
C VAL A 301 -25.52 16.16 -1.76
N THR A 302 -24.56 16.93 -2.27
CA THR A 302 -23.16 16.90 -1.81
C THR A 302 -22.90 17.72 -0.55
N GLY A 303 -23.79 18.69 -0.24
CA GLY A 303 -23.57 19.67 0.83
C GLY A 303 -22.60 20.80 0.43
N VAL A 304 -22.06 20.79 -0.79
CA VAL A 304 -21.19 21.87 -1.29
C VAL A 304 -22.05 23.06 -1.76
N PRO A 305 -21.83 24.29 -1.28
CA PRO A 305 -22.66 25.43 -1.65
C PRO A 305 -22.71 25.67 -3.17
N VAL A 306 -23.90 26.05 -3.71
CA VAL A 306 -24.13 26.31 -5.14
C VAL A 306 -23.08 27.25 -5.71
N ALA A 307 -22.77 28.34 -5.03
CA ALA A 307 -21.74 29.30 -5.47
C ALA A 307 -20.35 28.67 -5.60
N THR A 308 -20.02 27.70 -4.71
CA THR A 308 -18.75 26.95 -4.78
C THR A 308 -18.75 26.01 -5.98
N VAL A 309 -19.84 25.26 -6.22
CA VAL A 309 -19.98 24.38 -7.40
C VAL A 309 -19.78 25.17 -8.68
N GLN A 310 -20.48 26.30 -8.84
CA GLN A 310 -20.39 27.16 -10.01
C GLN A 310 -18.99 27.75 -10.20
N ARG A 311 -18.36 28.20 -9.11
CA ARG A 311 -17.00 28.73 -9.13
C ARG A 311 -15.98 27.65 -9.53
N LEU A 312 -16.03 26.48 -8.95
CA LEU A 312 -15.12 25.38 -9.28
C LEU A 312 -15.26 24.98 -10.76
N ALA A 313 -16.48 24.85 -11.28
CA ALA A 313 -16.73 24.56 -12.68
C ALA A 313 -16.11 25.63 -13.59
N LYS A 314 -16.31 26.91 -13.27
CA LYS A 314 -15.77 28.04 -14.05
C LYS A 314 -14.23 28.06 -13.99
N GLU A 315 -13.64 27.86 -12.81
CA GLU A 315 -12.19 27.85 -12.63
C GLU A 315 -11.55 26.68 -13.39
N PHE A 316 -12.11 25.47 -13.28
CA PHE A 316 -11.63 24.27 -13.98
C PHE A 316 -11.64 24.46 -15.51
N ALA A 317 -12.67 25.08 -16.05
CA ALA A 317 -12.77 25.36 -17.48
C ALA A 317 -11.84 26.49 -17.97
N ALA A 318 -11.57 27.49 -17.11
CA ALA A 318 -10.83 28.71 -17.51
C ALA A 318 -9.31 28.60 -17.34
N HIS A 319 -8.82 27.76 -16.42
CA HIS A 319 -7.40 27.74 -16.03
C HIS A 319 -6.62 26.53 -16.62
N GLY A 320 -7.06 25.98 -17.74
CA GLY A 320 -6.40 24.84 -18.38
C GLY A 320 -4.90 25.03 -18.69
N PRO A 321 -4.13 23.93 -18.80
CA PRO A 321 -4.58 22.54 -18.70
C PRO A 321 -5.09 22.18 -17.30
N SER A 322 -6.29 21.58 -17.23
CA SER A 322 -6.94 21.18 -15.99
C SER A 322 -7.04 19.67 -15.91
N VAL A 323 -6.75 19.10 -14.74
CA VAL A 323 -6.83 17.64 -14.52
C VAL A 323 -7.64 17.31 -13.28
N ALA A 324 -8.53 16.33 -13.42
CA ALA A 324 -9.30 15.77 -12.32
C ALA A 324 -8.80 14.36 -11.98
N ILE A 325 -8.59 14.11 -10.68
CA ILE A 325 -8.06 12.87 -10.13
C ILE A 325 -9.13 12.25 -9.23
N ILE A 326 -9.27 10.94 -9.24
CA ILE A 326 -10.12 10.22 -8.31
C ILE A 326 -9.41 9.00 -7.73
N GLY A 327 -9.60 8.77 -6.43
CA GLY A 327 -9.07 7.61 -5.70
C GLY A 327 -9.67 7.52 -4.31
N GLY A 328 -9.24 6.53 -3.52
CA GLY A 328 -9.64 6.40 -2.12
C GLY A 328 -11.14 6.13 -1.89
N ALA A 329 -11.70 6.74 -0.85
CA ALA A 329 -13.07 6.48 -0.40
C ALA A 329 -14.15 6.64 -1.49
N PRO A 330 -14.13 7.63 -2.38
CA PRO A 330 -15.11 7.74 -3.46
C PRO A 330 -15.23 6.50 -4.33
N LEU A 331 -14.12 5.78 -4.57
CA LEU A 331 -14.15 4.53 -5.36
C LEU A 331 -14.70 3.35 -4.58
N ALA A 332 -14.73 3.43 -3.26
CA ALA A 332 -15.10 2.36 -2.35
C ALA A 332 -16.53 2.45 -1.80
N HIS A 333 -17.36 3.29 -2.38
CA HIS A 333 -18.80 3.27 -2.17
C HIS A 333 -19.47 2.32 -3.17
N THR A 334 -20.68 1.90 -2.91
CA THR A 334 -21.47 1.02 -3.81
C THR A 334 -21.66 1.63 -5.21
N ASN A 335 -21.62 2.95 -5.32
CA ASN A 335 -21.66 3.72 -6.56
C ASN A 335 -20.27 4.20 -7.05
N GLY A 336 -19.17 3.57 -6.57
CA GLY A 336 -17.81 3.97 -6.91
C GLY A 336 -17.51 4.02 -8.41
N ALA A 337 -18.09 3.10 -9.20
CA ALA A 337 -17.96 3.11 -10.65
C ALA A 337 -18.57 4.38 -11.30
N PHE A 338 -19.69 4.87 -10.74
CA PHE A 338 -20.28 6.15 -11.14
C PHE A 338 -19.32 7.31 -10.85
N HIS A 339 -18.71 7.36 -9.66
CA HIS A 339 -17.75 8.42 -9.31
C HIS A 339 -16.58 8.45 -10.27
N ALA A 340 -15.99 7.29 -10.56
CA ALA A 340 -14.88 7.19 -11.49
C ALA A 340 -15.27 7.67 -12.90
N ALA A 341 -16.44 7.24 -13.39
CA ALA A 341 -16.94 7.65 -14.70
C ALA A 341 -17.23 9.16 -14.77
N ALA A 342 -17.75 9.77 -13.69
CA ALA A 342 -18.02 11.20 -13.61
C ALA A 342 -16.73 12.04 -13.65
N VAL A 343 -15.67 11.61 -12.97
CA VAL A 343 -14.38 12.29 -13.02
C VAL A 343 -13.69 12.07 -14.37
N ASN A 344 -13.80 10.88 -14.97
CA ASN A 344 -13.36 10.64 -16.34
C ASN A 344 -14.06 11.59 -17.32
N ARG A 345 -15.37 11.78 -17.16
CA ARG A 345 -16.18 12.72 -17.97
C ARG A 345 -15.69 14.16 -17.80
N LEU A 346 -15.31 14.57 -16.60
CA LEU A 346 -14.78 15.91 -16.36
C LEU A 346 -13.46 16.13 -17.15
N ASN A 347 -12.56 15.14 -17.17
CA ASN A 347 -11.34 15.17 -17.98
C ASN A 347 -11.62 15.18 -19.50
N GLU A 348 -12.65 14.46 -19.96
CA GLU A 348 -13.08 14.50 -21.38
C GLU A 348 -13.55 15.90 -21.78
N VAL A 349 -14.40 16.54 -20.96
CA VAL A 349 -14.89 17.91 -21.22
C VAL A 349 -13.75 18.92 -21.23
N ALA A 350 -12.76 18.75 -20.34
CA ALA A 350 -11.55 19.56 -20.32
C ALA A 350 -10.62 19.32 -21.51
N LYS A 351 -10.84 18.25 -22.31
CA LYS A 351 -10.02 17.84 -23.46
C LYS A 351 -8.55 17.59 -23.11
N THR A 352 -8.31 17.05 -21.94
CA THR A 352 -6.95 16.83 -21.41
C THR A 352 -6.48 15.38 -21.53
N ILE A 353 -7.26 14.50 -22.15
CA ILE A 353 -6.87 13.11 -22.39
C ILE A 353 -5.74 13.05 -23.41
N ASN A 354 -4.62 12.40 -23.05
CA ASN A 354 -3.38 12.29 -23.80
C ASN A 354 -2.80 13.67 -24.23
N GLN A 355 -3.02 14.69 -23.40
CA GLN A 355 -2.46 16.04 -23.59
C GLN A 355 -1.54 16.40 -22.41
N PRO A 356 -0.55 17.29 -22.62
CA PRO A 356 0.23 17.84 -21.52
C PRO A 356 -0.67 18.49 -20.47
N GLY A 357 -0.35 18.23 -19.20
CA GLY A 357 -1.14 18.70 -18.06
C GLY A 357 -2.44 17.93 -17.82
N GLY A 358 -2.61 16.78 -18.44
CA GLY A 358 -3.82 15.97 -18.36
C GLY A 358 -3.57 14.52 -17.96
N VAL A 359 -4.38 13.63 -18.55
CA VAL A 359 -4.41 12.20 -18.24
C VAL A 359 -3.88 11.39 -19.42
N SER A 360 -3.00 10.44 -19.15
CA SER A 360 -2.48 9.49 -20.13
C SER A 360 -2.42 8.06 -19.58
N PHE A 361 -2.27 7.10 -20.49
CA PHE A 361 -2.15 5.68 -20.14
C PHE A 361 -0.84 5.11 -20.69
N ALA A 362 -0.22 4.19 -19.94
CA ALA A 362 1.00 3.53 -20.38
C ALA A 362 0.75 2.70 -21.65
N SER A 363 1.75 2.65 -22.54
CA SER A 363 1.69 1.87 -23.79
C SER A 363 2.19 0.44 -23.63
N HIS A 364 2.55 0.02 -22.40
CA HIS A 364 3.16 -1.27 -22.11
C HIS A 364 2.42 -1.96 -20.97
N GLY A 365 2.59 -3.27 -20.89
CA GLY A 365 1.97 -4.14 -19.89
C GLY A 365 0.96 -5.10 -20.52
N ALA A 366 1.11 -6.38 -20.22
CA ALA A 366 0.11 -7.38 -20.56
C ALA A 366 -0.97 -7.38 -19.48
N PHE A 367 -2.22 -7.44 -19.90
CA PHE A 367 -3.31 -7.74 -18.98
C PHE A 367 -3.28 -9.24 -18.67
N ILE A 368 -3.01 -9.56 -17.40
CA ILE A 368 -3.11 -10.93 -16.92
C ILE A 368 -4.53 -11.10 -16.39
N ALA A 369 -5.27 -12.03 -16.98
CA ALA A 369 -6.59 -12.38 -16.47
C ALA A 369 -6.46 -12.99 -15.07
N THR A 370 -7.13 -12.40 -14.09
CA THR A 370 -7.17 -12.86 -12.70
C THR A 370 -8.60 -13.11 -12.25
N ARG A 371 -8.75 -13.80 -11.13
CA ARG A 371 -10.05 -14.09 -10.50
C ARG A 371 -10.10 -13.38 -9.14
N PRO A 372 -11.29 -12.99 -8.66
CA PRO A 372 -11.45 -12.40 -7.33
C PRO A 372 -11.30 -13.46 -6.23
N LEU A 373 -11.08 -13.01 -4.98
CA LEU A 373 -10.96 -13.87 -3.80
C LEU A 373 -12.18 -14.76 -3.56
N SER A 374 -13.37 -14.30 -3.93
CA SER A 374 -14.62 -15.09 -3.87
C SER A 374 -14.51 -16.43 -4.61
N ALA A 375 -13.69 -16.50 -5.65
CA ALA A 375 -13.46 -17.74 -6.38
C ALA A 375 -12.86 -18.89 -5.52
N ILE A 376 -12.16 -18.55 -4.42
CA ILE A 376 -11.66 -19.53 -3.44
C ILE A 376 -12.69 -19.75 -2.33
N ILE A 377 -13.41 -18.72 -1.93
CA ILE A 377 -14.41 -18.80 -0.85
C ILE A 377 -15.60 -19.66 -1.29
N ASP A 378 -16.09 -19.41 -2.51
CA ASP A 378 -17.28 -20.06 -3.08
C ASP A 378 -16.99 -21.49 -3.55
N ALA A 379 -15.78 -21.74 -4.08
CA ALA A 379 -15.32 -23.04 -4.58
C ALA A 379 -13.95 -23.35 -3.97
N VAL A 380 -13.97 -23.99 -2.80
CA VAL A 380 -12.75 -24.33 -2.04
C VAL A 380 -11.85 -25.26 -2.88
N PRO A 381 -10.60 -24.86 -3.19
CA PRO A 381 -9.68 -25.67 -3.96
C PRO A 381 -9.13 -26.85 -3.14
N THR A 382 -8.66 -27.89 -3.82
CA THR A 382 -7.96 -29.01 -3.17
C THR A 382 -6.55 -28.62 -2.75
N VAL A 383 -5.87 -27.80 -3.57
CA VAL A 383 -4.55 -27.23 -3.26
C VAL A 383 -4.58 -25.71 -3.43
N LEU A 384 -4.16 -24.98 -2.41
CA LEU A 384 -4.04 -23.54 -2.42
C LEU A 384 -2.58 -23.12 -2.24
N LEU A 385 -2.05 -22.39 -3.22
CA LEU A 385 -0.74 -21.75 -3.16
C LEU A 385 -0.94 -20.27 -2.81
N VAL A 386 -0.32 -19.80 -1.74
CA VAL A 386 -0.44 -18.40 -1.25
C VAL A 386 0.91 -17.70 -1.39
N ASP A 387 0.96 -16.59 -2.13
CA ASP A 387 2.18 -15.81 -2.39
C ASP A 387 2.01 -14.34 -1.99
N ASP A 388 2.64 -13.94 -0.90
CA ASP A 388 2.77 -12.55 -0.44
C ASP A 388 1.42 -11.80 -0.32
N VAL A 389 0.42 -12.48 0.23
CA VAL A 389 -0.91 -11.90 0.50
C VAL A 389 -1.51 -12.46 1.77
N ASN A 390 -2.16 -11.62 2.58
CA ASN A 390 -2.76 -11.99 3.86
C ASN A 390 -4.26 -11.67 3.91
N PRO A 391 -5.12 -12.39 3.16
CA PRO A 391 -6.55 -12.10 3.11
C PRO A 391 -7.28 -12.40 4.42
N VAL A 392 -6.76 -13.25 5.30
CA VAL A 392 -7.37 -13.47 6.63
C VAL A 392 -7.37 -12.19 7.46
N PHE A 393 -6.30 -11.42 7.41
CA PHE A 393 -6.24 -10.08 8.02
C PHE A 393 -6.97 -9.02 7.21
N ALA A 394 -6.78 -9.02 5.87
CA ALA A 394 -7.14 -7.92 4.99
C ALA A 394 -8.59 -7.98 4.46
N SER A 395 -9.43 -8.89 4.94
CA SER A 395 -10.83 -9.01 4.50
C SER A 395 -11.81 -8.86 5.68
N PRO A 396 -13.06 -8.43 5.40
CA PRO A 396 -14.11 -8.38 6.43
C PRO A 396 -14.32 -9.74 7.09
N ALA A 397 -14.49 -9.75 8.41
CA ALA A 397 -14.80 -10.99 9.14
C ALA A 397 -16.04 -11.71 8.59
N ALA A 398 -17.00 -10.95 8.06
CA ALA A 398 -18.22 -11.47 7.45
C ALA A 398 -17.98 -12.33 6.19
N TRP A 399 -16.82 -12.20 5.51
CA TRP A 399 -16.45 -13.06 4.38
C TRP A 399 -15.98 -14.45 4.82
N LYS A 400 -15.68 -14.66 6.12
CA LYS A 400 -15.26 -15.95 6.69
C LYS A 400 -14.11 -16.61 5.93
N VAL A 401 -13.12 -15.80 5.52
CA VAL A 401 -11.97 -16.27 4.72
C VAL A 401 -11.18 -17.32 5.48
N GLU A 402 -10.96 -17.13 6.77
CA GLU A 402 -10.26 -18.10 7.62
C GLU A 402 -10.98 -19.45 7.64
N ASP A 403 -12.33 -19.45 7.78
CA ASP A 403 -13.14 -20.68 7.76
C ASP A 403 -13.08 -21.37 6.40
N ALA A 404 -13.06 -20.60 5.31
CA ALA A 404 -12.89 -21.17 3.97
C ALA A 404 -11.51 -21.83 3.81
N PHE A 405 -10.45 -21.16 4.28
CA PHE A 405 -9.08 -21.69 4.19
C PHE A 405 -8.87 -22.92 5.08
N LYS A 406 -9.49 -22.96 6.26
CA LYS A 406 -9.45 -24.17 7.11
C LYS A 406 -10.04 -25.42 6.43
N ARG A 407 -10.93 -25.24 5.44
CA ARG A 407 -11.53 -26.34 4.65
C ARG A 407 -10.65 -26.78 3.47
N VAL A 408 -9.65 -25.99 3.07
CA VAL A 408 -8.74 -26.37 1.99
C VAL A 408 -7.91 -27.57 2.43
N PRO A 409 -7.90 -28.69 1.69
CA PRO A 409 -7.16 -29.89 2.10
C PRO A 409 -5.66 -29.66 2.24
N TYR A 410 -5.05 -28.85 1.36
CA TYR A 410 -3.62 -28.61 1.37
C TYR A 410 -3.27 -27.16 1.00
N ILE A 411 -2.59 -26.45 1.90
CA ILE A 411 -2.18 -25.05 1.73
C ILE A 411 -0.65 -24.95 1.74
N VAL A 412 -0.10 -24.27 0.74
CA VAL A 412 1.33 -23.93 0.66
C VAL A 412 1.48 -22.43 0.70
N SER A 413 2.31 -21.91 1.59
CA SER A 413 2.66 -20.49 1.65
C SER A 413 4.08 -20.25 1.13
N PHE A 414 4.26 -19.22 0.31
CA PHE A 414 5.58 -18.70 -0.09
C PHE A 414 5.98 -17.46 0.71
N GLY A 415 5.27 -17.19 1.82
CA GLY A 415 5.54 -16.03 2.68
C GLY A 415 6.94 -16.06 3.30
N GLN A 416 7.54 -14.88 3.41
CA GLN A 416 8.82 -14.69 4.11
C GLN A 416 8.65 -14.64 5.63
N PHE A 417 7.42 -14.48 6.10
CA PHE A 417 7.01 -14.39 7.50
C PHE A 417 5.76 -15.25 7.74
N ILE A 418 5.52 -15.60 8.99
CA ILE A 418 4.25 -16.22 9.37
C ILE A 418 3.27 -15.10 9.75
N ASP A 419 2.14 -15.05 9.04
CA ASP A 419 1.03 -14.15 9.26
C ASP A 419 -0.28 -14.93 9.50
N GLU A 420 -1.42 -14.23 9.64
CA GLU A 420 -2.74 -14.85 9.89
C GLU A 420 -3.16 -15.85 8.81
N THR A 421 -2.71 -15.66 7.57
CA THR A 421 -3.00 -16.57 6.46
C THR A 421 -2.00 -17.72 6.41
N SER A 422 -0.72 -17.41 6.45
CA SER A 422 0.34 -18.43 6.31
C SER A 422 0.43 -19.37 7.51
N VAL A 423 -0.06 -18.97 8.69
CA VAL A 423 -0.16 -19.88 9.86
C VAL A 423 -1.12 -21.05 9.60
N LEU A 424 -1.99 -20.95 8.62
CA LEU A 424 -2.89 -22.03 8.20
C LEU A 424 -2.23 -23.02 7.22
N ALA A 425 -1.01 -22.73 6.72
CA ALA A 425 -0.34 -23.53 5.72
C ALA A 425 0.12 -24.89 6.28
N ASP A 426 0.07 -25.92 5.42
CA ASP A 426 0.63 -27.23 5.68
C ASP A 426 2.12 -27.28 5.36
N LEU A 427 2.53 -26.44 4.39
CA LEU A 427 3.90 -26.31 3.92
C LEU A 427 4.25 -24.84 3.73
N ILE A 428 5.40 -24.41 4.23
CA ILE A 428 5.92 -23.06 3.99
C ILE A 428 7.24 -23.16 3.24
N LEU A 429 7.30 -22.51 2.08
CA LEU A 429 8.43 -22.45 1.16
C LEU A 429 8.90 -20.99 1.05
N PRO A 430 9.74 -20.50 1.99
CA PRO A 430 10.01 -19.08 2.09
C PRO A 430 10.70 -18.51 0.85
N ASP A 431 10.11 -17.46 0.29
CA ASP A 431 10.67 -16.71 -0.83
C ASP A 431 11.93 -15.95 -0.44
N HIS A 432 12.78 -15.64 -1.40
CA HIS A 432 13.88 -14.69 -1.23
C HIS A 432 13.36 -13.30 -0.89
N SER A 433 14.15 -12.54 -0.13
CA SER A 433 13.97 -11.09 -0.06
C SER A 433 14.22 -10.46 -1.44
N PHE A 434 13.56 -9.32 -1.71
CA PHE A 434 13.74 -8.60 -2.97
C PHE A 434 15.21 -8.16 -3.26
N LEU A 435 16.06 -8.05 -2.23
CA LEU A 435 17.49 -7.77 -2.38
C LEU A 435 18.32 -9.02 -2.74
N GLU A 436 17.74 -10.18 -2.57
CA GLU A 436 18.39 -11.49 -2.77
C GLU A 436 17.94 -12.20 -4.04
N SER A 437 17.00 -11.62 -4.78
CA SER A 437 16.35 -12.22 -5.93
C SER A 437 16.38 -11.31 -7.16
N TRP A 438 16.12 -11.89 -8.31
CA TRP A 438 15.67 -11.15 -9.48
C TRP A 438 14.29 -10.55 -9.21
N VAL A 439 14.13 -9.29 -9.57
CA VAL A 439 12.89 -8.52 -9.41
C VAL A 439 12.56 -7.76 -10.69
N ASP A 440 11.28 -7.54 -10.94
CA ASP A 440 10.81 -6.76 -12.08
C ASP A 440 9.56 -5.94 -11.72
N ALA A 441 9.33 -4.88 -12.46
CA ALA A 441 8.13 -4.07 -12.37
C ALA A 441 7.73 -3.56 -13.76
N ILE A 442 6.42 -3.43 -13.95
CA ILE A 442 5.80 -2.78 -15.10
C ILE A 442 4.92 -1.65 -14.54
N PRO A 443 5.49 -0.45 -14.29
CA PRO A 443 4.72 0.65 -13.72
C PRO A 443 3.60 1.09 -14.65
N GLU A 444 2.39 1.25 -14.14
CA GLU A 444 1.24 1.69 -14.93
C GLU A 444 0.97 3.19 -14.80
N SER A 445 1.33 3.79 -13.65
CA SER A 445 1.00 5.15 -13.29
C SER A 445 2.23 5.89 -12.73
N GLY A 446 2.11 7.20 -12.59
CA GLY A 446 3.11 8.08 -11.96
C GLY A 446 4.02 8.80 -12.95
N SER A 447 4.33 8.23 -14.10
CA SER A 447 5.13 8.88 -15.14
C SER A 447 4.83 8.33 -16.53
N ALA A 448 4.61 9.22 -17.49
CA ALA A 448 4.47 8.84 -18.91
C ALA A 448 5.77 8.27 -19.51
N LYS A 449 6.90 8.46 -18.82
CA LYS A 449 8.22 7.93 -19.23
C LYS A 449 8.55 6.60 -18.54
N ALA A 450 7.67 6.11 -17.68
CA ALA A 450 7.88 4.82 -17.02
C ALA A 450 7.96 3.69 -18.05
N ALA A 451 8.86 2.76 -17.81
CA ALA A 451 9.09 1.60 -18.67
C ALA A 451 9.26 0.35 -17.81
N PRO A 452 8.96 -0.84 -18.37
CA PRO A 452 9.28 -2.09 -17.69
C PRO A 452 10.75 -2.13 -17.26
N SER A 453 11.01 -2.52 -16.03
CA SER A 453 12.34 -2.61 -15.45
C SER A 453 12.57 -3.98 -14.83
N LYS A 454 13.84 -4.40 -14.78
CA LYS A 454 14.28 -5.61 -14.10
C LYS A 454 15.64 -5.39 -13.43
N CYS A 455 15.84 -6.01 -12.29
CA CYS A 455 17.11 -5.94 -11.56
C CYS A 455 17.51 -7.32 -11.05
N GLY A 456 18.81 -7.61 -11.10
CA GLY A 456 19.38 -8.80 -10.49
C GLY A 456 19.55 -8.67 -8.97
N PRO A 457 19.96 -9.76 -8.30
CA PRO A 457 20.18 -9.75 -6.86
C PRO A 457 21.23 -8.71 -6.43
N VAL A 458 20.90 -7.94 -5.40
CA VAL A 458 21.81 -6.97 -4.78
C VAL A 458 22.86 -7.69 -3.95
N MET A 459 22.44 -8.74 -3.23
CA MET A 459 23.29 -9.54 -2.34
C MET A 459 22.94 -11.03 -2.46
N ARG A 460 23.83 -11.88 -1.97
CA ARG A 460 23.54 -13.31 -1.86
C ARG A 460 22.52 -13.56 -0.77
N PRO A 461 21.68 -14.60 -0.88
CA PRO A 461 20.72 -14.94 0.17
C PRO A 461 21.41 -15.15 1.53
N LEU A 462 20.81 -14.60 2.59
CA LEU A 462 21.23 -14.85 3.98
C LEU A 462 20.84 -16.26 4.44
N TYR A 463 19.68 -16.72 3.99
CA TYR A 463 19.03 -17.91 4.46
C TYR A 463 18.82 -18.93 3.35
N ASP A 464 18.44 -20.15 3.71
CA ASP A 464 18.11 -21.23 2.79
C ASP A 464 16.68 -21.05 2.25
N THR A 465 16.48 -19.96 1.53
CA THR A 465 15.24 -19.57 0.86
C THR A 465 15.38 -19.77 -0.65
N ARG A 466 14.28 -19.74 -1.42
CA ARG A 466 14.29 -19.82 -2.88
C ARG A 466 13.23 -18.93 -3.49
N SER A 467 13.50 -18.38 -4.66
CA SER A 467 12.54 -17.59 -5.43
C SER A 467 11.30 -18.42 -5.78
N THR A 468 10.11 -17.93 -5.48
CA THR A 468 8.85 -18.62 -5.78
C THR A 468 8.72 -19.05 -7.25
N PRO A 469 9.05 -18.20 -8.26
CA PRO A 469 9.03 -18.63 -9.65
C PRO A 469 9.96 -19.83 -9.92
N ASP A 470 11.17 -19.82 -9.35
CA ASP A 470 12.12 -20.92 -9.55
C ASP A 470 11.69 -22.20 -8.88
N VAL A 471 11.02 -22.12 -7.70
CA VAL A 471 10.39 -23.26 -7.04
C VAL A 471 9.32 -23.89 -7.94
N LEU A 472 8.43 -23.05 -8.51
CA LEU A 472 7.37 -23.53 -9.40
C LEU A 472 7.93 -24.14 -10.71
N LEU A 473 9.00 -23.58 -11.26
CA LEU A 473 9.71 -24.13 -12.41
C LEU A 473 10.36 -25.48 -12.08
N GLU A 474 10.97 -25.62 -10.90
CA GLU A 474 11.56 -26.89 -10.46
C GLU A 474 10.51 -27.96 -10.27
N VAL A 475 9.40 -27.64 -9.58
CA VAL A 475 8.25 -28.54 -9.42
C VAL A 475 7.70 -28.96 -10.78
N SER A 476 7.54 -28.02 -11.72
CA SER A 476 7.03 -28.29 -13.08
C SER A 476 7.89 -29.31 -13.85
N ARG A 477 9.20 -29.31 -13.65
CA ARG A 477 10.13 -30.27 -14.25
C ARG A 477 10.08 -31.65 -13.58
N ARG A 478 9.69 -31.70 -12.30
CA ARG A 478 9.65 -32.92 -11.48
C ARG A 478 8.29 -33.62 -11.51
N LEU A 479 7.28 -33.03 -12.17
CA LEU A 479 5.99 -33.69 -12.35
C LEU A 479 6.15 -35.02 -13.11
N ALA A 480 5.24 -35.95 -12.88
CA ALA A 480 5.19 -37.21 -13.63
C ALA A 480 5.12 -36.98 -15.15
N THR A 481 4.44 -35.93 -15.57
CA THR A 481 4.47 -35.38 -16.93
C THR A 481 5.03 -33.97 -16.86
N PRO A 482 6.36 -33.75 -17.10
CA PRO A 482 6.98 -32.44 -17.03
C PRO A 482 6.36 -31.43 -17.98
N LEU A 483 6.19 -30.17 -17.52
CA LEU A 483 5.61 -29.11 -18.35
C LEU A 483 6.64 -28.59 -19.36
N ALA A 484 6.35 -28.77 -20.65
CA ALA A 484 7.25 -28.36 -21.72
C ALA A 484 7.23 -26.84 -22.00
N GLY A 485 8.33 -26.32 -22.54
CA GLY A 485 8.44 -24.93 -23.04
C GLY A 485 8.49 -23.86 -21.94
N LEU A 486 8.79 -24.24 -20.70
CA LEU A 486 9.11 -23.32 -19.62
C LEU A 486 10.60 -22.97 -19.59
N PRO A 487 11.00 -21.78 -19.09
CA PRO A 487 12.40 -21.42 -18.91
C PRO A 487 13.08 -22.29 -17.84
N ALA A 488 14.42 -22.32 -17.84
CA ALA A 488 15.16 -23.02 -16.78
C ALA A 488 15.15 -22.26 -15.45
N SER A 489 15.04 -20.93 -15.47
CA SER A 489 14.99 -20.07 -14.28
C SER A 489 14.19 -18.80 -14.54
N PHE A 490 13.83 -18.09 -13.47
CA PHE A 490 13.22 -16.77 -13.57
C PHE A 490 14.17 -15.73 -14.17
N GLU A 491 15.46 -15.82 -13.87
CA GLU A 491 16.51 -15.01 -14.53
C GLU A 491 16.47 -15.20 -16.05
N GLU A 492 16.47 -16.44 -16.53
CA GLU A 492 16.38 -16.72 -17.96
C GLU A 492 15.11 -16.12 -18.56
N TYR A 493 13.98 -16.27 -17.88
CA TYR A 493 12.70 -15.70 -18.34
C TYR A 493 12.77 -14.19 -18.49
N LEU A 494 13.32 -13.49 -17.49
CA LEU A 494 13.46 -12.03 -17.53
C LEU A 494 14.46 -11.57 -18.62
N ASN A 495 15.46 -12.39 -18.94
CA ASN A 495 16.47 -12.08 -19.93
C ASN A 495 16.11 -12.48 -21.37
N ARG A 496 15.07 -13.31 -21.57
CA ARG A 496 14.54 -13.56 -22.91
C ARG A 496 14.04 -12.24 -23.53
N GLU A 497 14.50 -11.97 -24.76
CA GLU A 497 13.95 -10.89 -25.56
C GLU A 497 12.48 -11.22 -25.90
N GLY A 498 11.62 -10.55 -25.24
CA GLY A 498 10.19 -10.57 -25.49
C GLY A 498 9.67 -9.33 -24.81
N ALA A 499 9.26 -8.36 -25.62
CA ALA A 499 8.54 -7.21 -25.12
C ALA A 499 7.45 -7.71 -24.17
N ALA A 500 7.32 -7.10 -22.99
CA ALA A 500 6.02 -7.06 -22.33
C ALA A 500 5.04 -6.74 -23.45
N SER A 501 4.19 -7.70 -23.82
CA SER A 501 3.30 -7.56 -24.95
C SER A 501 2.53 -6.27 -24.76
N GLY A 502 2.72 -5.31 -25.67
CA GLY A 502 2.13 -4.00 -25.52
C GLY A 502 0.63 -4.14 -25.36
N SER A 503 0.07 -3.57 -24.32
CA SER A 503 -1.37 -3.35 -24.29
C SER A 503 -1.73 -2.57 -25.54
N PRO A 504 -2.83 -2.89 -26.21
CA PRO A 504 -3.26 -2.06 -27.32
C PRO A 504 -3.33 -0.62 -26.82
N ALA A 505 -2.72 0.30 -27.57
CA ALA A 505 -2.76 1.72 -27.26
C ALA A 505 -4.20 2.09 -26.90
N ALA A 506 -4.39 2.86 -25.84
CA ALA A 506 -5.71 3.32 -25.44
C ALA A 506 -6.42 3.84 -26.71
N ARG A 507 -7.56 3.28 -27.04
CA ARG A 507 -8.34 3.73 -28.18
C ARG A 507 -8.67 5.21 -27.95
N SER A 508 -8.69 5.99 -29.01
CA SER A 508 -9.25 7.35 -28.92
C SER A 508 -10.59 7.26 -28.21
N PRO A 509 -10.85 8.11 -27.19
CA PRO A 509 -12.09 8.04 -26.43
C PRO A 509 -13.28 8.00 -27.40
N GLN A 510 -14.03 6.92 -27.41
CA GLN A 510 -15.37 6.99 -27.99
C GLN A 510 -16.22 7.75 -26.97
N PRO A 511 -17.15 8.62 -27.41
CA PRO A 511 -18.04 9.29 -26.48
C PRO A 511 -18.74 8.25 -25.61
N ALA A 512 -18.28 8.10 -24.38
CA ALA A 512 -18.94 7.22 -23.43
C ALA A 512 -20.35 7.77 -23.14
N ALA A 513 -21.30 6.89 -22.86
CA ALA A 513 -22.60 7.30 -22.35
C ALA A 513 -22.40 8.18 -21.10
N ARG A 514 -23.17 9.26 -21.00
CA ARG A 514 -23.10 10.13 -19.81
C ARG A 514 -23.35 9.29 -18.54
N PRO A 515 -22.48 9.40 -17.53
CA PRO A 515 -22.72 8.70 -16.27
C PRO A 515 -24.05 9.14 -15.67
N THR A 516 -24.83 8.18 -15.20
CA THR A 516 -26.11 8.46 -14.53
C THR A 516 -25.92 8.33 -13.03
N TRP A 517 -26.40 9.32 -12.28
CA TRP A 517 -26.36 9.30 -10.82
C TRP A 517 -26.99 8.03 -10.25
N THR A 518 -26.26 7.38 -9.39
CA THR A 518 -26.73 6.25 -8.59
C THR A 518 -26.47 6.59 -7.12
N GLU A 519 -27.52 6.52 -6.32
CA GLU A 519 -27.41 6.80 -4.89
C GLU A 519 -26.58 5.71 -4.20
N PRO A 520 -25.64 6.06 -3.31
CA PRO A 520 -24.87 5.08 -2.57
C PRO A 520 -25.78 4.36 -1.55
N SER A 521 -25.58 3.07 -1.40
CA SER A 521 -26.21 2.31 -0.31
C SER A 521 -25.18 2.04 0.79
N PHE A 522 -25.67 2.00 2.03
CA PHE A 522 -24.83 1.78 3.22
C PHE A 522 -25.42 0.65 4.06
N ASP A 523 -24.55 -0.20 4.59
CA ASP A 523 -24.92 -1.18 5.62
C ASP A 523 -25.06 -0.45 6.97
N GLY A 524 -26.19 -0.67 7.64
CA GLY A 524 -26.58 0.02 8.87
C GLY A 524 -27.53 1.21 8.63
N GLU A 525 -28.70 1.15 9.28
CA GLU A 525 -29.69 2.22 9.26
C GLU A 525 -29.15 3.50 9.91
N ALA A 526 -29.27 4.64 9.23
CA ALA A 526 -28.72 5.92 9.68
C ALA A 526 -29.21 6.36 11.09
N ALA A 527 -30.45 5.99 11.47
CA ALA A 527 -31.01 6.28 12.78
C ALA A 527 -30.28 5.50 13.91
N GLN A 528 -29.74 4.32 13.64
CA GLN A 528 -29.04 3.48 14.61
C GLN A 528 -27.53 3.59 14.49
N TYR A 529 -27.02 3.82 13.28
CA TYR A 529 -25.61 3.94 12.93
C TYR A 529 -25.38 5.28 12.21
N PRO A 530 -25.32 6.40 12.97
CA PRO A 530 -25.37 7.74 12.38
C PRO A 530 -24.12 8.16 11.62
N PHE A 531 -22.98 7.46 11.80
CA PHE A 531 -21.73 7.86 11.20
C PHE A 531 -21.36 7.01 9.98
N HIS A 532 -20.84 7.64 8.94
CA HIS A 532 -20.12 6.99 7.86
C HIS A 532 -18.78 6.48 8.38
N PHE A 533 -18.47 5.22 8.14
CA PHE A 533 -17.18 4.63 8.54
C PHE A 533 -16.20 4.69 7.40
N MET A 534 -15.06 5.33 7.65
CA MET A 534 -14.00 5.58 6.65
C MET A 534 -12.68 4.95 7.11
N PRO A 535 -12.44 3.64 6.89
CA PRO A 535 -11.10 3.10 7.00
C PRO A 535 -10.22 3.73 5.92
N TYR A 536 -8.95 3.99 6.20
CA TYR A 536 -8.06 4.60 5.24
C TYR A 536 -6.64 4.01 5.29
N ALA A 537 -5.89 4.13 4.18
CA ALA A 537 -4.54 3.62 4.10
C ALA A 537 -3.61 4.38 5.05
N SER A 538 -2.92 3.66 5.92
CA SER A 538 -1.92 4.23 6.82
C SER A 538 -0.72 4.75 6.03
N ALA A 539 -0.22 5.93 6.37
CA ALA A 539 1.03 6.45 5.82
C ALA A 539 2.22 5.54 6.15
N GLN A 540 2.16 4.88 7.31
CA GLN A 540 3.18 3.97 7.80
C GLN A 540 3.08 2.59 7.12
N PHE A 541 1.91 1.93 7.21
CA PHE A 541 1.76 0.51 6.89
C PHE A 541 0.98 0.22 5.60
N HIS A 542 0.37 1.22 4.99
CA HIS A 542 -0.54 1.13 3.86
C HIS A 542 -1.76 0.24 4.17
N ASP A 543 -1.78 -1.00 3.72
CA ASP A 543 -2.82 -2.01 3.92
C ASP A 543 -2.56 -2.95 5.13
N GLY A 544 -1.48 -2.72 5.88
CA GLY A 544 -1.01 -3.56 6.99
C GLY A 544 0.12 -4.52 6.63
N SER A 545 0.38 -4.77 5.36
CA SER A 545 1.42 -5.71 4.93
C SER A 545 2.85 -5.31 5.34
N LEU A 546 3.06 -4.05 5.76
CA LEU A 546 4.33 -3.52 6.23
C LEU A 546 4.39 -3.31 7.74
N ALA A 547 3.35 -3.69 8.49
CA ALA A 547 3.27 -3.46 9.93
C ALA A 547 4.37 -4.17 10.74
N HIS A 548 4.99 -5.20 10.16
CA HIS A 548 6.09 -5.93 10.78
C HIS A 548 7.43 -5.15 10.80
N LEU A 549 7.53 -4.02 10.12
CA LEU A 549 8.77 -3.25 10.03
C LEU A 549 8.87 -2.24 11.20
N PRO A 550 9.82 -2.40 12.13
CA PRO A 550 9.90 -1.54 13.32
C PRO A 550 10.12 -0.06 13.01
N TRP A 551 10.87 0.31 11.96
CA TRP A 551 11.01 1.71 11.58
C TRP A 551 9.68 2.36 11.20
N LEU A 552 8.75 1.59 10.64
CA LEU A 552 7.43 2.10 10.32
C LEU A 552 6.52 2.19 11.55
N GLN A 553 6.70 1.31 12.54
CA GLN A 553 6.02 1.42 13.83
C GLN A 553 6.45 2.67 14.60
N GLU A 554 7.73 3.07 14.46
CA GLU A 554 8.32 4.26 15.07
C GLU A 554 8.09 5.55 14.28
N LEU A 555 7.62 5.43 13.02
CA LEU A 555 7.34 6.60 12.18
C LEU A 555 6.07 7.30 12.67
N PRO A 556 6.12 8.57 13.05
CA PRO A 556 4.91 9.31 13.38
C PRO A 556 4.00 9.46 12.16
N ASP A 557 2.70 9.23 12.34
CA ASP A 557 1.72 9.56 11.31
C ASP A 557 1.74 11.05 10.99
N PRO A 558 1.76 11.47 9.71
CA PRO A 558 1.94 12.86 9.34
C PRO A 558 0.81 13.80 9.77
N MET A 559 -0.39 13.26 10.04
CA MET A 559 -1.55 14.07 10.43
C MET A 559 -1.81 14.05 11.93
N THR A 560 -1.46 12.97 12.62
CA THR A 560 -1.83 12.75 14.02
C THR A 560 -0.64 12.63 14.96
N SER A 561 0.56 12.38 14.42
CA SER A 561 1.79 12.00 15.18
C SER A 561 1.66 10.67 15.93
N GLY A 562 0.62 9.87 15.65
CA GLY A 562 0.40 8.57 16.28
C GLY A 562 1.44 7.53 15.83
N MET A 563 1.88 6.70 16.78
CA MET A 563 2.85 5.62 16.58
C MET A 563 2.44 4.40 17.40
N TRP A 564 2.76 3.18 16.93
CA TRP A 564 2.55 1.93 17.67
C TRP A 564 1.09 1.61 18.05
N CYS A 565 0.11 2.37 17.59
CA CYS A 565 -1.30 2.22 17.97
C CYS A 565 -2.24 2.49 16.80
N SER A 566 -3.54 2.29 17.03
CA SER A 566 -4.64 2.77 16.20
C SER A 566 -5.38 3.90 16.93
N TRP A 567 -6.15 4.69 16.20
CA TRP A 567 -6.98 5.76 16.74
C TRP A 567 -8.28 5.87 15.96
N VAL A 568 -9.27 6.52 16.56
CA VAL A 568 -10.56 6.86 15.95
C VAL A 568 -10.61 8.35 15.71
N GLU A 569 -10.57 8.79 14.45
CA GLU A 569 -10.75 10.20 14.11
C GLU A 569 -12.24 10.57 14.21
N ILE A 570 -12.51 11.62 14.95
CA ILE A 570 -13.85 12.15 15.20
C ILE A 570 -13.82 13.66 15.02
N ASN A 571 -14.84 14.23 14.39
CA ASN A 571 -14.96 15.70 14.31
C ASN A 571 -14.97 16.33 15.69
N GLU A 572 -14.16 17.36 15.92
CA GLU A 572 -13.97 17.99 17.21
C GLU A 572 -15.28 18.50 17.83
N ARG A 573 -16.14 19.19 17.03
CA ARG A 573 -17.45 19.67 17.50
C ARG A 573 -18.41 18.52 17.82
N LYS A 574 -18.39 17.47 17.00
CA LYS A 574 -19.23 16.29 17.26
C LYS A 574 -18.76 15.54 18.50
N ALA A 575 -17.46 15.47 18.75
CA ALA A 575 -16.90 14.90 19.96
C ALA A 575 -17.33 15.68 21.21
N GLU A 576 -17.30 17.01 21.16
CA GLU A 576 -17.81 17.87 22.23
C GLU A 576 -19.29 17.63 22.54
N GLU A 577 -20.15 17.52 21.50
CA GLU A 577 -21.57 17.17 21.66
C GLU A 577 -21.79 15.82 22.35
N LEU A 578 -20.87 14.86 22.14
CA LEU A 578 -20.93 13.52 22.69
C LEU A 578 -20.17 13.36 24.03
N GLY A 579 -19.54 14.42 24.54
CA GLY A 579 -18.74 14.39 25.76
C GLY A 579 -17.46 13.54 25.60
N ILE A 580 -16.91 13.48 24.39
CA ILE A 580 -15.68 12.74 24.06
C ILE A 580 -14.50 13.71 24.05
N HIS A 581 -13.42 13.35 24.74
CA HIS A 581 -12.17 14.13 24.79
C HIS A 581 -11.06 13.38 24.06
N GLN A 582 -9.98 14.11 23.77
CA GLN A 582 -8.77 13.55 23.16
C GLN A 582 -8.24 12.36 23.97
N GLY A 583 -8.06 11.22 23.34
CA GLY A 583 -7.54 10.00 23.95
C GLY A 583 -8.56 9.15 24.70
N ASP A 584 -9.80 9.58 24.85
CA ASP A 584 -10.86 8.74 25.42
C ASP A 584 -11.04 7.45 24.62
N ILE A 585 -11.31 6.35 25.29
CA ILE A 585 -11.53 5.06 24.59
C ILE A 585 -12.91 5.01 24.02
N ILE A 586 -12.97 4.88 22.71
CA ILE A 586 -14.21 4.85 21.93
C ILE A 586 -14.47 3.43 21.43
N GLU A 587 -15.67 2.95 21.67
CA GLU A 587 -16.19 1.76 21.00
C GLU A 587 -16.89 2.19 19.70
N VAL A 588 -16.41 1.64 18.58
CA VAL A 588 -16.98 1.80 17.24
C VAL A 588 -17.69 0.51 16.89
N THR A 589 -18.98 0.59 16.63
CA THR A 589 -19.85 -0.58 16.38
C THR A 589 -20.53 -0.45 15.04
N SER A 590 -20.41 -1.45 14.17
CA SER A 590 -21.19 -1.66 12.95
C SER A 590 -22.23 -2.76 13.16
N THR A 591 -22.94 -3.15 12.10
CA THR A 591 -23.80 -4.35 12.07
C THR A 591 -23.00 -5.65 12.15
N GLN A 592 -21.68 -5.61 11.84
CA GLN A 592 -20.81 -6.78 11.72
C GLN A 592 -19.96 -7.03 12.97
N GLY A 593 -19.83 -6.04 13.85
CA GLY A 593 -19.02 -6.16 15.06
C GLY A 593 -18.62 -4.83 15.67
N SER A 594 -17.73 -4.88 16.65
CA SER A 594 -17.21 -3.69 17.31
C SER A 594 -15.71 -3.77 17.57
N LEU A 595 -15.09 -2.61 17.73
CA LEU A 595 -13.69 -2.45 18.12
C LEU A 595 -13.55 -1.24 19.05
N ARG A 596 -12.41 -1.15 19.75
CA ARG A 596 -12.14 -0.06 20.68
C ARG A 596 -10.77 0.53 20.42
N ALA A 597 -10.70 1.85 20.27
CA ALA A 597 -9.46 2.58 20.12
C ALA A 597 -9.58 3.99 20.72
N PRO A 598 -8.46 4.67 21.00
CA PRO A 598 -8.47 6.03 21.52
C PRO A 598 -8.99 7.02 20.49
N ALA A 599 -9.71 8.04 20.95
CA ALA A 599 -10.21 9.14 20.14
C ALA A 599 -9.10 10.09 19.73
N PHE A 600 -9.09 10.48 18.47
CA PHE A 600 -8.34 11.60 17.96
C PHE A 600 -9.30 12.67 17.44
N LEU A 601 -9.30 13.84 18.06
CA LEU A 601 -10.16 14.96 17.69
C LEU A 601 -9.58 15.66 16.45
N ASN A 602 -10.30 15.55 15.32
CA ASN A 602 -9.85 16.07 14.03
C ASN A 602 -10.88 17.11 13.50
N PRO A 603 -10.54 18.42 13.44
CA PRO A 603 -11.44 19.43 12.88
C PRO A 603 -11.66 19.25 11.37
N GLY A 604 -10.79 18.52 10.69
CA GLY A 604 -10.81 18.30 9.24
C GLY A 604 -11.60 17.06 8.76
N ILE A 605 -12.35 16.40 9.63
CA ILE A 605 -13.24 15.30 9.23
C ILE A 605 -14.71 15.77 9.28
N ALA A 606 -15.56 15.25 8.39
CA ALA A 606 -16.98 15.56 8.38
C ALA A 606 -17.65 15.17 9.71
N PRO A 607 -18.63 15.97 10.22
CA PRO A 607 -19.26 15.71 11.51
C PRO A 607 -20.01 14.38 11.62
N ASP A 608 -20.42 13.83 10.49
CA ASP A 608 -21.13 12.56 10.35
C ASP A 608 -20.24 11.41 9.88
N ALA A 609 -18.91 11.58 9.95
CA ALA A 609 -17.93 10.57 9.59
C ALA A 609 -17.02 10.21 10.77
N VAL A 610 -16.56 8.96 10.78
CA VAL A 610 -15.56 8.40 11.70
C VAL A 610 -14.53 7.66 10.88
N ALA A 611 -13.24 7.91 11.12
CA ALA A 611 -12.16 7.28 10.36
C ALA A 611 -11.16 6.55 11.25
N ILE A 612 -10.60 5.46 10.74
CA ILE A 612 -9.58 4.65 11.43
C ILE A 612 -8.52 4.23 10.40
N PRO A 613 -7.21 4.40 10.68
CA PRO A 613 -6.16 3.91 9.81
C PRO A 613 -6.14 2.37 9.77
N VAL A 614 -5.99 1.82 8.58
CA VAL A 614 -5.72 0.39 8.39
C VAL A 614 -4.24 0.11 8.66
N GLY A 615 -3.93 -1.09 9.13
CA GLY A 615 -2.56 -1.58 9.19
C GLY A 615 -2.10 -2.08 10.54
N GLN A 616 -2.85 -1.80 11.60
CA GLN A 616 -2.66 -2.40 12.94
C GLN A 616 -3.76 -3.44 13.21
N GLY A 617 -3.65 -4.16 14.32
CA GLY A 617 -4.63 -5.17 14.73
C GLY A 617 -4.30 -6.58 14.23
N HIS A 618 -3.04 -6.83 13.86
CA HIS A 618 -2.55 -8.18 13.59
C HIS A 618 -2.56 -9.05 14.85
N THR A 619 -3.01 -10.28 14.69
CA THR A 619 -3.01 -11.29 15.77
C THR A 619 -1.81 -12.22 15.66
N ASN A 620 -1.26 -12.38 14.47
CA ASN A 620 -0.13 -13.25 14.18
C ASN A 620 0.70 -12.73 13.01
N PHE A 621 1.51 -11.70 13.25
CA PHE A 621 2.42 -11.18 12.22
C PHE A 621 3.68 -10.59 12.87
N THR A 622 4.64 -11.44 13.17
CA THR A 622 5.92 -11.11 13.81
C THR A 622 5.80 -10.41 15.18
N ARG A 623 6.94 -10.24 15.87
CA ARG A 623 7.00 -9.60 17.20
C ARG A 623 6.65 -8.11 17.19
N TYR A 624 6.74 -7.43 16.04
CA TYR A 624 6.54 -5.98 15.97
C TYR A 624 5.10 -5.60 15.58
N ALA A 625 4.36 -6.47 14.89
CA ALA A 625 2.99 -6.18 14.46
C ALA A 625 1.91 -6.84 15.33
N SER A 626 2.19 -8.03 15.89
CA SER A 626 1.19 -8.80 16.61
C SER A 626 0.69 -8.09 17.87
N ASN A 627 -0.62 -8.14 18.10
CA ASN A 627 -1.32 -7.62 19.27
C ASN A 627 -1.14 -6.11 19.51
N ARG A 628 -1.06 -5.32 18.44
CA ARG A 628 -1.00 -3.86 18.47
C ARG A 628 -2.17 -3.25 17.74
N GLY A 629 -2.79 -2.24 18.35
CA GLY A 629 -3.92 -1.52 17.77
C GLY A 629 -5.12 -2.41 17.47
N VAL A 630 -5.90 -2.00 16.47
CA VAL A 630 -7.12 -2.70 16.04
C VAL A 630 -7.18 -2.80 14.52
N ASN A 631 -7.86 -3.83 14.01
CA ASN A 631 -8.10 -4.01 12.59
C ASN A 631 -9.50 -3.47 12.20
N PRO A 632 -9.61 -2.27 11.60
CA PRO A 632 -10.89 -1.70 11.20
C PRO A 632 -11.61 -2.50 10.09
N ILE A 633 -10.88 -3.34 9.35
CA ILE A 633 -11.46 -4.16 8.28
C ILE A 633 -12.42 -5.21 8.85
N SER A 634 -12.15 -5.68 10.07
CA SER A 634 -12.93 -6.76 10.70
C SER A 634 -14.42 -6.45 10.88
N ILE A 635 -14.77 -5.18 11.00
CA ILE A 635 -16.17 -4.73 11.23
C ILE A 635 -16.85 -4.19 9.97
N LEU A 636 -16.25 -4.34 8.80
CA LEU A 636 -16.82 -3.87 7.54
C LEU A 636 -17.93 -4.80 7.03
N ALA A 637 -18.88 -4.20 6.36
CA ALA A 637 -19.94 -4.93 5.66
C ALA A 637 -19.36 -5.69 4.45
N PRO A 638 -19.87 -6.89 4.15
CA PRO A 638 -19.38 -7.73 3.05
C PRO A 638 -19.93 -7.28 1.68
N VAL A 639 -19.92 -6.00 1.41
CA VAL A 639 -20.50 -5.41 0.19
C VAL A 639 -19.39 -5.20 -0.85
N ILE A 640 -19.70 -5.53 -2.11
CA ILE A 640 -18.78 -5.32 -3.24
C ILE A 640 -19.27 -4.21 -4.17
N VAL A 641 -18.35 -3.57 -4.88
CA VAL A 641 -18.64 -2.52 -5.85
C VAL A 641 -19.00 -3.14 -7.20
N GLY A 642 -20.27 -3.19 -7.53
CA GLY A 642 -20.77 -3.68 -8.82
C GLY A 642 -20.26 -5.09 -9.17
N ASP A 643 -19.73 -5.25 -10.38
CA ASP A 643 -19.17 -6.49 -10.92
C ASP A 643 -17.63 -6.59 -10.78
N THR A 644 -17.01 -5.69 -10.02
CA THR A 644 -15.54 -5.59 -9.95
C THR A 644 -14.89 -6.60 -9.01
N GLY A 645 -15.64 -7.13 -8.04
CA GLY A 645 -15.10 -7.94 -6.94
C GLY A 645 -14.38 -7.13 -5.85
N ALA A 646 -14.21 -5.82 -6.03
CA ALA A 646 -13.62 -4.94 -5.02
C ALA A 646 -14.57 -4.71 -3.85
N LEU A 647 -14.04 -4.69 -2.63
CA LEU A 647 -14.82 -4.38 -1.43
C LEU A 647 -15.26 -2.92 -1.42
N ALA A 648 -16.54 -2.67 -1.17
CA ALA A 648 -17.07 -1.33 -0.92
C ALA A 648 -16.80 -0.93 0.55
N TRP A 649 -15.51 -0.71 0.88
CA TRP A 649 -15.07 -0.52 2.26
C TRP A 649 -15.55 0.80 2.90
N SER A 650 -16.09 1.74 2.13
CA SER A 650 -16.76 2.96 2.62
C SER A 650 -18.28 2.82 2.69
N ALA A 651 -18.85 1.62 2.47
CA ALA A 651 -20.30 1.37 2.50
C ALA A 651 -20.82 0.95 3.87
N THR A 652 -20.03 1.05 4.93
CA THR A 652 -20.42 0.68 6.30
C THR A 652 -20.76 1.92 7.11
N ARG A 653 -21.86 1.84 7.89
CA ARG A 653 -22.16 2.83 8.93
C ARG A 653 -21.87 2.29 10.31
N VAL A 654 -21.55 3.20 11.23
CA VAL A 654 -21.21 2.87 12.61
C VAL A 654 -21.93 3.79 13.59
N LYS A 655 -22.05 3.32 14.81
CA LYS A 655 -22.28 4.14 16.00
C LYS A 655 -21.00 4.16 16.85
N ILE A 656 -20.83 5.20 17.64
CA ILE A 656 -19.71 5.35 18.56
C ILE A 656 -20.23 5.57 19.98
N ALA A 657 -19.47 5.10 20.96
CA ALA A 657 -19.74 5.34 22.37
C ALA A 657 -18.43 5.47 23.14
N LYS A 658 -18.35 6.43 24.05
CA LYS A 658 -17.26 6.49 25.02
C LYS A 658 -17.42 5.34 26.02
N VAL A 659 -16.39 4.50 26.16
CA VAL A 659 -16.37 3.34 27.06
C VAL A 659 -15.27 3.42 28.11
N GLY A 660 -14.40 4.39 28.02
CA GLY A 660 -13.34 4.65 29.00
C GLY A 660 -12.74 6.04 28.83
N ASP A 661 -12.14 6.53 29.89
CA ASP A 661 -11.38 7.77 29.85
C ASP A 661 -10.01 7.55 29.19
N ALA A 662 -9.37 8.64 28.80
CA ALA A 662 -8.00 8.63 28.31
C ALA A 662 -7.10 7.88 29.29
N GLN A 663 -6.49 6.81 28.81
CA GLN A 663 -5.54 6.04 29.60
C GLN A 663 -4.14 6.60 29.37
N THR A 664 -3.35 6.64 30.44
CA THR A 664 -1.91 6.81 30.31
C THR A 664 -1.40 5.49 29.74
N TYR A 665 -1.03 5.48 28.47
CA TYR A 665 -0.47 4.28 27.87
C TYR A 665 0.96 4.12 28.37
N ASP A 666 1.27 2.95 28.89
CA ASP A 666 2.64 2.57 29.25
C ASP A 666 3.57 2.45 28.04
N SER A 667 3.04 2.70 26.84
CA SER A 667 3.79 2.62 25.60
C SER A 667 3.58 3.88 24.75
N LEU A 668 4.67 4.46 24.44
CA LEU A 668 4.89 5.36 23.32
C LEU A 668 3.67 5.95 22.65
N ILE A 669 3.06 6.88 23.25
CA ILE A 669 1.99 7.53 22.78
C ILE A 669 2.12 8.73 22.33
N LEU A 670 1.77 8.92 21.47
CA LEU A 670 1.11 9.03 20.73
C LEU A 670 0.47 10.22 20.23
N PHE A 671 -0.28 10.87 20.85
CA PHE A 671 -0.92 12.10 20.44
C PHE A 671 -0.34 13.23 21.32
N ALA A 672 0.32 14.22 20.71
CA ALA A 672 0.64 15.44 21.45
C ALA A 672 -0.65 15.99 22.07
N GLY A 673 -0.75 16.01 23.39
CA GLY A 673 -1.96 16.42 24.11
C GLY A 673 -2.86 15.31 24.63
N ALA A 674 -2.51 14.03 24.43
CA ALA A 674 -3.24 12.90 25.02
C ALA A 674 -3.02 12.75 26.54
N THR A 675 -2.09 13.48 27.12
CA THR A 675 -1.91 13.56 28.58
C THR A 675 -2.85 14.61 29.16
N ARG A 676 -3.62 14.25 30.19
CA ARG A 676 -4.49 15.16 30.93
C ARG A 676 -3.76 16.35 31.55
N GLU A 677 -2.47 16.24 31.76
CA GLU A 677 -1.63 17.32 32.24
C GLU A 677 -0.91 17.94 31.05
N ARG A 678 -1.40 19.10 30.60
CA ARG A 678 -0.58 19.96 29.76
C ARG A 678 0.67 20.30 30.59
N PRO A 679 1.87 20.14 30.01
CA PRO A 679 3.06 20.64 30.68
C PRO A 679 2.83 22.09 31.11
N GLU A 680 3.30 22.51 32.28
CA GLU A 680 3.11 23.85 32.81
C GLU A 680 3.49 24.96 31.82
N TRP A 681 4.45 24.70 30.94
CA TRP A 681 4.84 25.62 29.86
C TRP A 681 3.79 25.78 28.75
N ALA A 682 2.85 24.87 28.61
CA ALA A 682 1.76 24.94 27.61
C ALA A 682 0.59 25.83 28.13
N HIS A 683 0.56 26.18 29.39
CA HIS A 683 -0.24 27.27 29.90
C HIS A 683 0.46 28.58 29.50
N GLY A 684 0.28 28.95 28.21
CA GLY A 684 0.77 30.23 27.74
C GLY A 684 0.26 31.35 28.68
N ARG A 685 1.15 32.26 29.06
CA ARG A 685 0.79 33.52 29.67
C ARG A 685 -0.16 34.24 28.71
N GLY A 686 -1.44 33.99 28.83
CA GLY A 686 -2.45 34.51 27.92
C GLY A 686 -3.69 35.05 28.63
N ASP A 687 -3.72 35.06 29.96
CA ASP A 687 -4.82 35.62 30.73
C ASP A 687 -4.40 36.77 31.66
N GLU A 688 -3.46 37.59 31.22
CA GLU A 688 -3.25 38.91 31.78
C GLU A 688 -3.14 39.92 30.64
N HIS A 689 -4.31 40.37 30.12
CA HIS A 689 -4.58 41.75 29.72
C HIS A 689 -6.03 41.87 29.26
#